data_bfc27682a5c4d306c4389b956f854bb4
#
_entry.id   bfc27682a5c4d306c4389b956f854bb4
#
_cell.length_a   1.000
_cell.length_b   1.000
_cell.length_c   1.000
_cell.angle_alpha   90.00
_cell.angle_beta   90.00
_cell.angle_gamma   90.00
#
_symmetry.space_group_name_H-M   'P 1'
#
loop_
_entity.id
_entity.type
_entity.pdbx_description
1 polymer ?
#
loop_
_entity_poly.entity_id
_entity_poly.type
_entity_poly.pdbx_seq_one_letter_code
_entity_poly.pdbx_strand_id
1 'polypeptide(L)'
;MPPSHPLRALALLPLATYLHAADPTPPPALPEITVEGKAESLIGLAPSASKGQSSAAELAARPFLRRGELLEVVPGMTVTQHAGGGKANQYFLRGINLDHGTDFGISIDGLPVNLRTHAHGQGYADLNIVIPELVESLDYRKGPYFADLGDLSAAGAASFKLADSLPSGIASLSLGEYGWYRGLLADSISLTTPSNPSAPASTLTYGLEFNAYDGPWILPENARRWNGLLRWVSSDATDRFALTAMGYDGRWTSSDQIPQRAINQNLVDRFGNLDPSNGGTSSRYSLLADWSRKTDDRGQWHADAFVSRYDLQLFSNFTYFLDDPIRGDQFEQSESRWLAGASLRREWLFPFASASSDSSLTAGIDSRTDWIDDIGLYKTSARQRLSTTRRDDVTESSAGLFVNADLHFSDWFRLQPGLRGDAFLFRTSGPVAANAGSDSAALVSPKLSAIFGPWHQTEYYLNAGWGFHSNDARGVLTTIDPVSGDSVLPVDPLVRIFGAELGIRSEALTNWVHSASLWYLHSDSELVYIGDAGTNEAGPSSRRYGIELASYWRPSPALMLDSEFTVSHAAFSDGSDVPNTVPLTWNGGVTFGSGDGFFASLRARAFARRPLEESGRVKSRASLLLNARAGFRRKSWELAVDCLNLLGRNDNDIEYFYDSRLASEPTPVSDRHIHPTEPRMFRVSLTRTW
;
A
#
# COMPACT_ATOMS: atom_id res chain seq x y z
N MET A 1 -39.22 -13.26 -25.82
CA MET A 1 -38.16 -13.46 -26.83
C MET A 1 -37.41 -12.15 -26.96
N PRO A 2 -36.20 -12.00 -26.45
CA PRO A 2 -35.35 -10.85 -26.75
C PRO A 2 -34.48 -11.18 -27.97
N PRO A 3 -34.05 -10.17 -28.73
CA PRO A 3 -33.30 -10.37 -29.96
C PRO A 3 -31.81 -10.60 -29.67
N SER A 4 -31.27 -11.55 -30.42
CA SER A 4 -29.86 -11.93 -30.50
C SER A 4 -29.03 -10.82 -31.18
N HIS A 5 -27.98 -10.34 -30.51
CA HIS A 5 -26.94 -9.54 -31.17
C HIS A 5 -25.80 -10.44 -31.65
N PRO A 6 -25.29 -10.23 -32.86
CA PRO A 6 -24.18 -11.04 -33.39
C PRO A 6 -22.82 -10.59 -32.83
N LEU A 7 -22.01 -11.57 -32.42
CA LEU A 7 -20.57 -11.42 -32.17
C LEU A 7 -19.88 -10.86 -33.42
N ARG A 8 -19.26 -9.69 -33.30
CA ARG A 8 -18.28 -9.21 -34.28
C ARG A 8 -16.92 -9.82 -33.95
N ALA A 9 -16.50 -10.74 -34.77
CA ALA A 9 -15.14 -11.28 -34.76
C ALA A 9 -14.15 -10.16 -35.08
N LEU A 10 -13.21 -9.90 -34.17
CA LEU A 10 -12.05 -9.05 -34.45
C LEU A 10 -11.05 -9.88 -35.27
N ALA A 11 -10.88 -9.51 -36.53
CA ALA A 11 -9.87 -10.09 -37.40
C ALA A 11 -8.49 -9.59 -36.97
N LEU A 12 -7.64 -10.48 -36.47
CA LEU A 12 -6.21 -10.26 -36.29
C LEU A 12 -5.52 -10.31 -37.66
N LEU A 13 -5.05 -9.17 -38.12
CA LEU A 13 -4.13 -9.06 -39.24
C LEU A 13 -2.76 -9.56 -38.83
N PRO A 14 -2.08 -10.45 -39.63
CA PRO A 14 -0.71 -10.82 -39.35
C PRO A 14 0.23 -9.72 -39.85
N LEU A 15 0.94 -9.07 -38.95
CA LEU A 15 2.11 -8.26 -39.29
C LEU A 15 3.28 -9.24 -39.57
N ALA A 16 3.55 -9.50 -40.85
CA ALA A 16 4.73 -10.21 -41.27
C ALA A 16 5.92 -9.24 -41.24
N THR A 17 6.78 -9.37 -40.26
CA THR A 17 8.08 -8.70 -40.23
C THR A 17 9.15 -9.62 -40.77
N TYR A 18 9.83 -9.18 -41.82
CA TYR A 18 11.09 -9.75 -42.27
C TYR A 18 12.16 -9.51 -41.20
N LEU A 19 12.58 -10.57 -40.52
CA LEU A 19 13.81 -10.57 -39.73
C LEU A 19 14.87 -11.39 -40.40
N HIS A 20 16.00 -10.76 -40.64
CA HIS A 20 17.23 -11.42 -41.11
C HIS A 20 17.66 -12.44 -40.04
N ALA A 21 17.89 -13.67 -40.49
CA ALA A 21 18.46 -14.73 -39.67
C ALA A 21 19.93 -14.42 -39.38
N ALA A 22 20.22 -14.06 -38.12
CA ALA A 22 21.56 -14.22 -37.58
C ALA A 22 21.66 -15.63 -36.96
N ASP A 23 22.82 -16.27 -37.08
CA ASP A 23 23.09 -17.61 -36.54
C ASP A 23 22.69 -17.70 -35.07
N PRO A 24 22.06 -18.81 -34.62
CA PRO A 24 21.61 -18.95 -33.26
C PRO A 24 22.83 -19.15 -32.35
N THR A 25 23.28 -18.08 -31.71
CA THR A 25 23.94 -18.21 -30.41
C THR A 25 23.00 -18.94 -29.47
N PRO A 26 23.45 -19.97 -28.74
CA PRO A 26 22.58 -20.63 -27.78
C PRO A 26 21.98 -19.55 -26.83
N PRO A 27 20.67 -19.57 -26.58
CA PRO A 27 20.07 -18.60 -25.65
C PRO A 27 20.82 -18.66 -24.33
N PRO A 28 21.12 -17.51 -23.70
CA PRO A 28 21.71 -17.52 -22.38
C PRO A 28 20.83 -18.38 -21.50
N ALA A 29 21.45 -19.30 -20.76
CA ALA A 29 20.73 -20.07 -19.75
C ALA A 29 19.95 -19.06 -18.91
N LEU A 30 18.63 -19.25 -18.78
CA LEU A 30 17.81 -18.44 -17.87
C LEU A 30 18.54 -18.42 -16.52
N PRO A 31 18.72 -17.25 -15.89
CA PRO A 31 19.30 -17.23 -14.56
C PRO A 31 18.45 -18.19 -13.71
N GLU A 32 19.13 -19.10 -13.04
CA GLU A 32 18.50 -20.02 -12.11
C GLU A 32 17.69 -19.16 -11.13
N ILE A 33 16.35 -19.15 -11.27
CA ILE A 33 15.48 -18.42 -10.37
C ILE A 33 15.53 -19.20 -9.06
N THR A 34 16.55 -18.93 -8.30
CA THR A 34 16.58 -19.29 -6.89
C THR A 34 15.40 -18.57 -6.27
N VAL A 35 14.61 -19.24 -5.44
CA VAL A 35 13.63 -18.56 -4.59
C VAL A 35 14.45 -17.73 -3.60
N GLU A 36 14.87 -16.55 -4.01
CA GLU A 36 15.55 -15.57 -3.19
C GLU A 36 14.50 -14.85 -2.35
N GLY A 37 13.99 -15.55 -1.35
CA GLY A 37 13.20 -14.91 -0.30
C GLY A 37 14.11 -14.12 0.62
N LYS A 38 13.68 -12.96 1.10
CA LYS A 38 14.38 -11.97 1.97
C LYS A 38 15.90 -12.08 1.83
N ALA A 39 16.39 -11.57 0.73
CA ALA A 39 17.57 -12.05 0.04
C ALA A 39 18.89 -11.75 0.71
N GLU A 40 19.02 -10.67 1.45
CA GLU A 40 20.30 -10.28 2.02
C GLU A 40 20.27 -10.32 3.55
N SER A 41 21.39 -10.78 4.15
CA SER A 41 21.60 -10.62 5.58
C SER A 41 21.50 -9.14 5.94
N LEU A 42 20.62 -8.83 6.87
CA LEU A 42 20.48 -7.50 7.43
C LEU A 42 21.26 -7.33 8.75
N ILE A 43 21.98 -8.37 9.17
CA ILE A 43 22.93 -8.30 10.29
C ILE A 43 24.04 -7.33 9.93
N GLY A 44 24.34 -6.40 10.81
CA GLY A 44 25.29 -5.32 10.56
C GLY A 44 24.72 -4.13 9.77
N LEU A 45 23.54 -4.24 9.19
CA LEU A 45 22.95 -3.23 8.30
C LEU A 45 21.64 -2.64 8.83
N ALA A 46 20.78 -3.46 9.43
CA ALA A 46 19.48 -2.99 9.89
C ALA A 46 19.60 -2.12 11.15
N PRO A 47 18.87 -0.99 11.24
CA PRO A 47 18.77 -0.22 12.48
C PRO A 47 17.68 -0.70 13.42
N SER A 48 16.84 -1.66 13.00
CA SER A 48 15.69 -2.17 13.76
C SER A 48 15.41 -3.62 13.36
N ALA A 49 14.95 -4.43 14.31
CA ALA A 49 14.47 -5.78 14.04
C ALA A 49 13.27 -5.79 13.06
N SER A 50 12.54 -4.70 12.98
CA SER A 50 11.32 -4.52 12.18
C SER A 50 11.58 -3.96 10.78
N LYS A 51 12.85 -3.79 10.35
CA LYS A 51 13.21 -3.49 8.95
C LYS A 51 13.35 -4.79 8.16
N GLY A 52 12.89 -4.79 6.92
CA GLY A 52 13.08 -5.91 6.00
C GLY A 52 12.92 -5.52 4.54
N GLN A 53 13.14 -6.49 3.67
CA GLN A 53 13.01 -6.38 2.23
C GLN A 53 12.37 -7.66 1.68
N SER A 54 11.55 -7.53 0.63
CA SER A 54 11.02 -8.66 -0.15
C SER A 54 11.43 -8.50 -1.60
N SER A 55 11.88 -9.60 -2.21
CA SER A 55 12.32 -9.61 -3.60
C SER A 55 11.15 -9.74 -4.59
N ALA A 56 11.40 -9.45 -5.89
CA ALA A 56 10.46 -9.72 -6.98
C ALA A 56 10.00 -11.19 -7.00
N ALA A 57 10.90 -12.13 -6.71
CA ALA A 57 10.57 -13.56 -6.68
C ALA A 57 9.58 -13.92 -5.56
N GLU A 58 9.74 -13.33 -4.38
CA GLU A 58 8.79 -13.51 -3.27
C GLU A 58 7.42 -12.91 -3.60
N LEU A 59 7.37 -11.71 -4.19
CA LEU A 59 6.13 -11.08 -4.63
C LEU A 59 5.42 -11.94 -5.69
N ALA A 60 6.15 -12.46 -6.68
CA ALA A 60 5.61 -13.30 -7.76
C ALA A 60 5.10 -14.67 -7.26
N ALA A 61 5.65 -15.20 -6.17
CA ALA A 61 5.23 -16.47 -5.60
C ALA A 61 3.89 -16.39 -4.84
N ARG A 62 3.41 -15.19 -4.50
CA ARG A 62 2.18 -14.97 -3.73
C ARG A 62 0.97 -14.80 -4.66
N PRO A 63 -0.03 -15.68 -4.62
CA PRO A 63 -1.29 -15.41 -5.30
C PRO A 63 -2.04 -14.30 -4.57
N PHE A 64 -2.41 -13.25 -5.27
CA PHE A 64 -3.19 -12.14 -4.73
C PHE A 64 -4.37 -11.81 -5.65
N LEU A 65 -5.42 -11.23 -5.10
CA LEU A 65 -6.57 -10.75 -5.86
C LEU A 65 -6.44 -9.26 -6.18
N ARG A 66 -6.04 -8.47 -5.18
CA ARG A 66 -5.99 -7.01 -5.23
C ARG A 66 -4.56 -6.50 -5.05
N ARG A 67 -4.25 -5.36 -5.64
CA ARG A 67 -2.89 -4.79 -5.60
C ARG A 67 -2.40 -4.46 -4.19
N GLY A 68 -3.31 -4.01 -3.31
CA GLY A 68 -2.95 -3.74 -1.91
C GLY A 68 -2.37 -4.96 -1.19
N GLU A 69 -2.77 -6.17 -1.55
CA GLU A 69 -2.26 -7.42 -0.95
C GLU A 69 -0.75 -7.65 -1.17
N LEU A 70 -0.11 -6.89 -2.09
CA LEU A 70 1.35 -6.86 -2.20
C LEU A 70 2.02 -6.41 -0.89
N LEU A 71 1.35 -5.60 -0.08
CA LEU A 71 1.86 -5.16 1.23
C LEU A 71 1.81 -6.26 2.31
N GLU A 72 1.13 -7.37 2.09
CA GLU A 72 1.12 -8.50 3.04
C GLU A 72 2.47 -9.23 3.15
N VAL A 73 3.49 -8.80 2.40
CA VAL A 73 4.89 -9.19 2.64
C VAL A 73 5.50 -8.44 3.83
N VAL A 74 4.87 -7.37 4.29
CA VAL A 74 5.27 -6.65 5.52
C VAL A 74 4.73 -7.44 6.72
N PRO A 75 5.59 -7.95 7.62
CA PRO A 75 5.15 -8.75 8.74
C PRO A 75 4.08 -8.07 9.60
N GLY A 76 2.96 -8.75 9.81
CA GLY A 76 1.82 -8.23 10.57
C GLY A 76 0.87 -7.32 9.81
N MET A 77 1.17 -6.98 8.55
CA MET A 77 0.24 -6.27 7.68
C MET A 77 -0.91 -7.18 7.27
N THR A 78 -2.12 -6.68 7.38
CA THR A 78 -3.33 -7.34 6.88
C THR A 78 -4.06 -6.37 5.96
N VAL A 79 -4.50 -6.87 4.81
CA VAL A 79 -5.16 -6.08 3.78
C VAL A 79 -6.57 -6.60 3.56
N THR A 80 -7.56 -5.71 3.59
CA THR A 80 -8.98 -6.04 3.39
C THR A 80 -9.63 -5.10 2.38
N GLN A 81 -10.85 -5.40 1.97
CA GLN A 81 -11.66 -4.55 1.10
C GLN A 81 -13.07 -4.41 1.64
N HIS A 82 -13.62 -3.20 1.58
CA HIS A 82 -14.98 -2.92 2.04
C HIS A 82 -15.95 -2.49 0.91
N ALA A 83 -15.44 -2.31 -0.29
CA ALA A 83 -16.19 -1.93 -1.48
C ALA A 83 -15.53 -2.53 -2.73
N GLY A 84 -15.95 -2.17 -3.92
CA GLY A 84 -15.46 -2.72 -5.19
C GLY A 84 -13.96 -2.54 -5.43
N GLY A 85 -13.42 -3.36 -6.33
CA GLY A 85 -11.98 -3.53 -6.58
C GLY A 85 -11.25 -2.31 -7.16
N GLY A 86 -11.94 -1.23 -7.54
CA GLY A 86 -11.32 0.01 -8.01
C GLY A 86 -10.97 1.01 -6.90
N LYS A 87 -11.43 0.79 -5.68
CA LYS A 87 -11.12 1.61 -4.51
C LYS A 87 -9.85 1.10 -3.80
N ALA A 88 -9.11 1.98 -3.12
CA ALA A 88 -7.99 1.56 -2.30
C ALA A 88 -8.41 0.52 -1.24
N ASN A 89 -7.50 -0.38 -0.92
CA ASN A 89 -7.70 -1.36 0.15
C ASN A 89 -7.66 -0.69 1.52
N GLN A 90 -8.17 -1.38 2.54
CA GLN A 90 -7.92 -1.05 3.94
C GLN A 90 -6.72 -1.84 4.47
N TYR A 91 -5.93 -1.18 5.30
CA TYR A 91 -4.69 -1.71 5.83
C TYR A 91 -4.72 -1.73 7.36
N PHE A 92 -4.17 -2.80 7.96
CA PHE A 92 -4.06 -2.95 9.40
C PHE A 92 -2.63 -3.34 9.77
N LEU A 93 -2.04 -2.63 10.72
CA LEU A 93 -0.69 -2.90 11.22
C LEU A 93 -0.56 -2.48 12.68
N ARG A 94 0.09 -3.29 13.53
CA ARG A 94 0.37 -2.94 14.94
C ARG A 94 -0.87 -2.43 15.70
N GLY A 95 -2.02 -3.05 15.53
CA GLY A 95 -3.25 -2.63 16.17
C GLY A 95 -3.78 -1.26 15.72
N ILE A 96 -3.29 -0.72 14.61
CA ILE A 96 -3.83 0.46 13.97
C ILE A 96 -4.72 0.02 12.81
N ASN A 97 -5.94 0.55 12.75
CA ASN A 97 -6.69 0.63 11.52
C ASN A 97 -6.13 1.83 10.74
N LEU A 98 -5.30 1.55 9.74
CA LEU A 98 -4.66 2.57 8.89
C LEU A 98 -5.65 3.16 7.88
N ASP A 99 -6.93 2.77 7.97
CA ASP A 99 -7.93 3.04 6.96
C ASP A 99 -7.38 2.71 5.57
N HIS A 100 -7.25 3.68 4.70
CA HIS A 100 -6.69 3.50 3.36
C HIS A 100 -5.20 3.86 3.25
N GLY A 101 -4.47 4.02 4.38
CA GLY A 101 -3.03 4.24 4.39
C GLY A 101 -2.49 5.29 5.37
N THR A 102 -3.33 5.89 6.21
CA THR A 102 -2.87 6.81 7.27
C THR A 102 -1.84 6.12 8.15
N ASP A 103 -0.77 6.84 8.54
CA ASP A 103 0.35 6.36 9.37
C ASP A 103 1.24 5.26 8.77
N PHE A 104 1.00 4.83 7.54
CA PHE A 104 1.90 3.94 6.85
C PHE A 104 2.29 4.51 5.48
N GLY A 105 3.49 5.09 5.40
CA GLY A 105 3.99 5.74 4.19
C GLY A 105 4.29 4.72 3.08
N ILE A 106 3.69 4.89 1.91
CA ILE A 106 3.93 4.04 0.75
C ILE A 106 4.51 4.89 -0.37
N SER A 107 5.60 4.41 -0.98
CA SER A 107 6.24 5.09 -2.11
C SER A 107 6.64 4.13 -3.22
N ILE A 108 6.81 4.67 -4.43
CA ILE A 108 7.34 3.97 -5.62
C ILE A 108 8.47 4.85 -6.16
N ASP A 109 9.74 4.43 -6.00
CA ASP A 109 10.93 5.20 -6.39
C ASP A 109 10.84 6.69 -5.99
N GLY A 110 10.47 7.00 -4.75
CA GLY A 110 10.30 8.37 -4.23
C GLY A 110 8.93 9.01 -4.49
N LEU A 111 8.12 8.51 -5.43
CA LEU A 111 6.74 8.99 -5.59
C LEU A 111 5.87 8.53 -4.41
N PRO A 112 5.31 9.43 -3.59
CA PRO A 112 4.37 9.03 -2.54
C PRO A 112 3.06 8.50 -3.15
N VAL A 113 2.63 7.32 -2.68
CA VAL A 113 1.32 6.76 -3.03
C VAL A 113 0.23 7.43 -2.21
N ASN A 114 0.48 7.65 -0.92
CA ASN A 114 -0.48 8.27 0.01
C ASN A 114 -0.85 9.69 -0.42
N LEU A 115 -2.14 9.96 -0.44
CA LEU A 115 -2.73 11.28 -0.66
C LEU A 115 -3.18 11.83 0.71
N ARG A 116 -2.60 12.97 1.15
CA ARG A 116 -2.81 13.56 2.48
C ARG A 116 -4.28 13.92 2.70
N THR A 117 -4.67 15.14 2.30
CA THR A 117 -6.07 15.52 2.14
C THR A 117 -6.67 14.72 0.98
N HIS A 118 -7.83 14.07 1.15
CA HIS A 118 -8.43 13.28 0.10
C HIS A 118 -9.96 13.20 0.24
N ALA A 119 -10.69 13.18 -0.88
CA ALA A 119 -12.16 13.21 -0.87
C ALA A 119 -12.77 12.08 -0.05
N HIS A 120 -12.16 10.89 -0.05
CA HIS A 120 -12.67 9.74 0.68
C HIS A 120 -12.16 9.67 2.12
N GLY A 121 -10.84 9.84 2.34
CA GLY A 121 -10.22 9.80 3.68
C GLY A 121 -8.75 10.16 3.59
N GLN A 122 -8.20 10.81 4.61
CA GLN A 122 -6.81 11.23 4.64
C GLN A 122 -5.85 10.03 4.50
N GLY A 123 -4.69 10.26 3.92
CA GLY A 123 -3.66 9.23 3.76
C GLY A 123 -3.96 8.17 2.68
N TYR A 124 -4.99 8.39 1.87
CA TYR A 124 -5.48 7.42 0.87
C TYR A 124 -4.38 6.89 -0.04
N ALA A 125 -4.12 5.58 0.01
CA ALA A 125 -3.05 4.91 -0.71
C ALA A 125 -3.61 3.83 -1.65
N ASP A 126 -3.75 4.19 -2.92
CA ASP A 126 -4.21 3.30 -3.98
C ASP A 126 -3.03 2.70 -4.74
N LEU A 127 -2.83 1.39 -4.60
CA LEU A 127 -1.79 0.62 -5.30
C LEU A 127 -2.19 0.14 -6.70
N ASN A 128 -3.35 0.56 -7.22
CA ASN A 128 -3.78 0.18 -8.57
C ASN A 128 -2.81 0.62 -9.67
N ILE A 129 -1.95 1.61 -9.42
CA ILE A 129 -0.90 2.06 -10.34
C ILE A 129 0.25 1.05 -10.52
N VAL A 130 0.42 0.08 -9.61
CA VAL A 130 1.55 -0.86 -9.62
C VAL A 130 1.32 -2.01 -10.59
N ILE A 131 2.31 -2.28 -11.47
CA ILE A 131 2.45 -3.52 -12.23
C ILE A 131 3.49 -4.38 -11.49
N PRO A 132 3.09 -5.48 -10.82
CA PRO A 132 3.96 -6.22 -9.90
C PRO A 132 5.22 -6.79 -10.54
N GLU A 133 5.14 -7.22 -11.79
CA GLU A 133 6.27 -7.79 -12.54
C GLU A 133 7.36 -6.78 -12.87
N LEU A 134 7.09 -5.48 -12.68
CA LEU A 134 8.07 -4.40 -12.87
C LEU A 134 8.68 -3.92 -11.56
N VAL A 135 8.31 -4.55 -10.44
CA VAL A 135 8.88 -4.28 -9.10
C VAL A 135 10.10 -5.18 -8.88
N GLU A 136 11.25 -4.60 -8.60
CA GLU A 136 12.49 -5.30 -8.24
C GLU A 136 12.45 -5.77 -6.78
N SER A 137 12.04 -4.87 -5.88
CA SER A 137 11.96 -5.15 -4.45
C SER A 137 10.93 -4.25 -3.75
N LEU A 138 10.55 -4.68 -2.56
CA LEU A 138 9.78 -3.89 -1.60
C LEU A 138 10.55 -3.83 -0.29
N ASP A 139 11.03 -2.63 0.06
CA ASP A 139 11.66 -2.34 1.33
C ASP A 139 10.62 -1.88 2.34
N TYR A 140 10.65 -2.41 3.58
CA TYR A 140 9.74 -1.96 4.62
C TYR A 140 10.45 -1.68 5.94
N ARG A 141 9.89 -0.73 6.68
CA ARG A 141 10.36 -0.28 7.98
C ARG A 141 9.15 -0.03 8.88
N LYS A 142 9.15 -0.51 10.12
CA LYS A 142 8.04 -0.30 11.05
C LYS A 142 8.48 0.54 12.23
N GLY A 143 7.55 1.41 12.68
CA GLY A 143 7.77 2.36 13.75
C GLY A 143 8.46 3.67 13.33
N PRO A 144 8.41 4.70 14.20
CA PRO A 144 8.85 6.06 13.87
C PRO A 144 10.35 6.30 14.13
N TYR A 145 11.22 5.34 13.82
CA TYR A 145 12.64 5.36 14.21
C TYR A 145 13.57 5.91 13.12
N PHE A 146 13.08 6.24 11.95
CA PHE A 146 13.86 6.57 10.75
C PHE A 146 13.71 8.06 10.42
N ALA A 147 14.82 8.81 10.39
CA ALA A 147 14.78 10.26 10.24
C ALA A 147 14.43 10.72 8.81
N ASP A 148 14.69 9.89 7.81
CA ASP A 148 14.31 10.15 6.41
C ASP A 148 12.82 9.94 6.14
N LEU A 149 12.07 9.35 7.08
CA LEU A 149 10.62 9.18 7.01
C LEU A 149 9.92 10.35 7.71
N GLY A 150 9.04 11.02 6.98
CA GLY A 150 8.25 12.16 7.46
C GLY A 150 6.78 11.80 7.68
N ASP A 151 5.93 12.57 7.05
CA ASP A 151 4.46 12.49 7.15
C ASP A 151 3.89 11.11 6.83
N LEU A 152 2.79 10.73 7.51
CA LEU A 152 2.04 9.48 7.33
C LEU A 152 2.89 8.20 7.53
N SER A 153 3.98 8.25 8.31
CA SER A 153 4.90 7.11 8.46
C SER A 153 5.13 6.69 9.91
N ALA A 154 4.27 7.07 10.83
CA ALA A 154 4.45 6.80 12.26
C ALA A 154 4.31 5.31 12.63
N ALA A 155 3.47 4.53 11.96
CA ALA A 155 3.41 3.08 12.09
C ALA A 155 4.52 2.39 11.27
N GLY A 156 5.01 3.04 10.23
CA GLY A 156 6.06 2.54 9.35
C GLY A 156 5.93 3.02 7.92
N ALA A 157 6.71 2.40 7.02
CA ALA A 157 6.67 2.69 5.59
C ALA A 157 7.04 1.48 4.75
N ALA A 158 6.58 1.48 3.50
CA ALA A 158 7.01 0.56 2.45
C ALA A 158 7.40 1.33 1.18
N SER A 159 8.51 0.94 0.55
CA SER A 159 8.99 1.54 -0.69
C SER A 159 9.12 0.45 -1.76
N PHE A 160 8.36 0.58 -2.83
CA PHE A 160 8.52 -0.22 -4.03
C PHE A 160 9.66 0.34 -4.86
N LYS A 161 10.62 -0.49 -5.20
CA LYS A 161 11.68 -0.19 -6.15
C LYS A 161 11.35 -0.81 -7.49
N LEU A 162 11.34 0.00 -8.54
CA LEU A 162 11.12 -0.47 -9.91
C LEU A 162 12.40 -1.04 -10.49
N ALA A 163 12.28 -2.10 -11.29
CA ALA A 163 13.39 -2.70 -11.99
C ALA A 163 13.97 -1.73 -13.04
N ASP A 164 15.29 -1.55 -13.05
CA ASP A 164 15.99 -0.76 -14.05
C ASP A 164 15.95 -1.41 -15.43
N SER A 165 15.93 -2.75 -15.46
CA SER A 165 15.71 -3.56 -16.63
C SER A 165 15.12 -4.91 -16.26
N LEU A 166 14.36 -5.50 -17.15
CA LEU A 166 13.88 -6.86 -17.01
C LEU A 166 14.93 -7.84 -17.56
N PRO A 167 15.15 -8.97 -16.90
CA PRO A 167 16.09 -10.00 -17.40
C PRO A 167 15.59 -10.66 -18.70
N SER A 168 14.30 -10.58 -18.97
CA SER A 168 13.64 -11.10 -20.17
C SER A 168 12.34 -10.36 -20.40
N GLY A 169 11.90 -10.28 -21.66
CA GLY A 169 10.55 -9.82 -21.99
C GLY A 169 9.49 -10.76 -21.43
N ILE A 170 8.28 -10.26 -21.15
CA ILE A 170 7.18 -10.98 -20.54
C ILE A 170 5.89 -10.72 -21.33
N ALA A 171 5.23 -11.79 -21.76
CA ALA A 171 3.84 -11.75 -22.20
C ALA A 171 3.04 -12.74 -21.36
N SER A 172 2.04 -12.25 -20.63
CA SER A 172 1.22 -13.07 -19.73
C SER A 172 -0.27 -12.86 -20.00
N LEU A 173 -1.00 -13.97 -20.06
CA LEU A 173 -2.46 -13.99 -20.12
C LEU A 173 -2.99 -14.81 -18.95
N SER A 174 -3.91 -14.24 -18.19
CA SER A 174 -4.57 -14.89 -17.06
C SER A 174 -6.08 -14.84 -17.25
N LEU A 175 -6.73 -15.99 -17.09
CA LEU A 175 -8.18 -16.15 -17.15
C LEU A 175 -8.66 -16.82 -15.85
N GLY A 176 -9.82 -16.44 -15.37
CA GLY A 176 -10.36 -17.01 -14.13
C GLY A 176 -11.87 -16.93 -14.03
N GLU A 177 -12.38 -17.49 -12.94
CA GLU A 177 -13.80 -17.41 -12.58
C GLU A 177 -14.24 -15.96 -12.34
N TYR A 178 -15.51 -15.72 -12.30
CA TYR A 178 -16.13 -14.41 -12.06
C TYR A 178 -15.66 -13.31 -13.01
N GLY A 179 -15.43 -13.64 -14.29
CA GLY A 179 -15.01 -12.67 -15.29
C GLY A 179 -13.60 -12.13 -15.12
N TRP A 180 -12.74 -12.85 -14.38
CA TRP A 180 -11.34 -12.46 -14.25
C TRP A 180 -10.61 -12.59 -15.58
N TYR A 181 -9.97 -11.51 -15.98
CA TYR A 181 -9.10 -11.44 -17.15
C TYR A 181 -7.93 -10.51 -16.85
N ARG A 182 -6.71 -10.91 -17.18
CA ARG A 182 -5.52 -10.06 -17.10
C ARG A 182 -4.60 -10.35 -18.27
N GLY A 183 -4.19 -9.31 -18.99
CA GLY A 183 -3.16 -9.34 -20.01
C GLY A 183 -2.00 -8.43 -19.62
N LEU A 184 -0.78 -8.90 -19.74
CA LEU A 184 0.45 -8.13 -19.48
C LEU A 184 1.43 -8.32 -20.65
N LEU A 185 2.04 -7.22 -21.10
CA LEU A 185 3.20 -7.19 -21.98
C LEU A 185 4.23 -6.25 -21.39
N ALA A 186 5.45 -6.74 -21.16
CA ALA A 186 6.57 -5.95 -20.65
C ALA A 186 7.88 -6.41 -21.24
N ASP A 187 8.83 -5.50 -21.46
CA ASP A 187 10.17 -5.81 -21.93
C ASP A 187 11.13 -4.67 -21.65
N SER A 188 12.42 -4.94 -21.83
CA SER A 188 13.50 -3.98 -21.72
C SER A 188 14.38 -3.98 -22.98
N ILE A 189 14.62 -2.82 -23.52
CA ILE A 189 15.42 -2.60 -24.73
C ILE A 189 16.71 -1.90 -24.33
N SER A 190 17.87 -2.52 -24.58
CA SER A 190 19.16 -1.85 -24.44
C SER A 190 19.32 -0.81 -25.53
N LEU A 191 19.58 0.43 -25.14
CA LEU A 191 19.86 1.55 -26.06
C LEU A 191 21.37 1.83 -26.20
N THR A 192 22.21 1.09 -25.46
CA THR A 192 23.67 1.25 -25.50
C THR A 192 24.22 0.72 -26.82
N THR A 193 24.98 1.57 -27.50
CA THR A 193 25.66 1.16 -28.75
C THR A 193 26.92 0.36 -28.41
N PRO A 194 27.09 -0.86 -28.93
CA PRO A 194 28.29 -1.70 -28.67
C PRO A 194 29.64 -1.08 -29.10
N SER A 195 29.60 -0.03 -29.91
CA SER A 195 30.78 0.67 -30.46
C SER A 195 31.47 1.62 -29.49
N ASN A 196 30.87 1.94 -28.34
CA ASN A 196 31.49 2.81 -27.33
C ASN A 196 31.37 2.21 -25.92
N PRO A 197 32.35 1.40 -25.49
CA PRO A 197 32.35 0.78 -24.15
C PRO A 197 32.39 1.77 -22.98
N SER A 198 32.75 3.04 -23.23
CA SER A 198 32.79 4.08 -22.20
C SER A 198 31.50 4.89 -22.11
N ALA A 199 30.53 4.64 -22.96
CA ALA A 199 29.22 5.29 -22.86
C ALA A 199 28.44 4.69 -21.71
N PRO A 200 27.62 5.50 -20.97
CA PRO A 200 26.72 4.96 -19.96
C PRO A 200 25.82 3.87 -20.55
N ALA A 201 25.61 2.80 -19.78
CA ALA A 201 24.62 1.81 -20.14
C ALA A 201 23.23 2.46 -20.11
N SER A 202 22.44 2.27 -21.14
CA SER A 202 21.12 2.88 -21.26
C SER A 202 20.08 1.83 -21.62
N THR A 203 18.96 1.82 -20.89
CA THR A 203 17.89 0.84 -21.05
C THR A 203 16.54 1.56 -21.06
N LEU A 204 15.64 1.10 -21.93
CA LEU A 204 14.24 1.50 -21.93
C LEU A 204 13.38 0.28 -21.57
N THR A 205 12.70 0.35 -20.42
CA THR A 205 11.76 -0.66 -19.95
C THR A 205 10.33 -0.16 -20.15
N TYR A 206 9.46 -1.03 -20.67
CA TYR A 206 8.04 -0.70 -20.80
C TYR A 206 7.16 -1.83 -20.25
N GLY A 207 5.96 -1.46 -19.81
CA GLY A 207 4.93 -2.39 -19.39
C GLY A 207 3.53 -1.86 -19.71
N LEU A 208 2.68 -2.74 -20.23
CA LEU A 208 1.27 -2.48 -20.49
C LEU A 208 0.43 -3.59 -19.89
N GLU A 209 -0.54 -3.23 -19.08
CA GLU A 209 -1.45 -4.17 -18.44
C GLU A 209 -2.90 -3.78 -18.67
N PHE A 210 -3.73 -4.78 -18.92
CA PHE A 210 -5.19 -4.69 -18.83
C PHE A 210 -5.70 -5.71 -17.82
N ASN A 211 -6.60 -5.29 -16.93
CA ASN A 211 -7.27 -6.16 -15.98
C ASN A 211 -8.78 -5.93 -16.01
N ALA A 212 -9.53 -7.03 -15.99
CA ALA A 212 -10.99 -7.03 -15.87
C ALA A 212 -11.42 -8.00 -14.78
N TYR A 213 -12.49 -7.65 -14.05
CA TYR A 213 -13.07 -8.49 -13.02
C TYR A 213 -14.54 -8.11 -12.78
N ASP A 214 -15.41 -9.10 -12.74
CA ASP A 214 -16.83 -8.91 -12.48
C ASP A 214 -17.20 -9.28 -11.02
N GLY A 215 -16.36 -10.10 -10.36
CA GLY A 215 -16.59 -10.55 -8.99
C GLY A 215 -17.72 -11.57 -8.86
N PRO A 216 -17.88 -12.17 -7.67
CA PRO A 216 -18.95 -13.10 -7.37
C PRO A 216 -20.31 -12.41 -7.12
N TRP A 217 -20.38 -11.10 -7.31
CA TRP A 217 -21.52 -10.25 -6.98
C TRP A 217 -22.69 -10.52 -7.91
N ILE A 218 -23.93 -10.48 -7.38
CA ILE A 218 -25.15 -10.59 -8.18
C ILE A 218 -25.22 -9.46 -9.22
N LEU A 219 -24.84 -8.24 -8.82
CA LEU A 219 -24.56 -7.15 -9.73
C LEU A 219 -23.06 -7.12 -10.02
N PRO A 220 -22.61 -7.50 -11.22
CA PRO A 220 -21.17 -7.54 -11.54
C PRO A 220 -20.48 -6.20 -11.31
N GLU A 221 -19.26 -6.22 -10.78
CA GLU A 221 -18.45 -5.01 -10.61
C GLU A 221 -18.10 -4.35 -11.94
N ASN A 222 -18.04 -5.10 -13.03
CA ASN A 222 -17.57 -4.60 -14.33
C ASN A 222 -16.25 -3.81 -14.20
N ALA A 223 -15.41 -4.20 -13.24
CA ALA A 223 -14.15 -3.53 -13.01
C ALA A 223 -13.25 -3.70 -14.23
N ARG A 224 -12.71 -2.59 -14.72
CA ARG A 224 -11.79 -2.54 -15.87
C ARG A 224 -10.69 -1.55 -15.54
N ARG A 225 -9.44 -1.98 -15.73
CA ARG A 225 -8.29 -1.14 -15.45
C ARG A 225 -7.21 -1.33 -16.51
N TRP A 226 -6.63 -0.21 -16.93
CA TRP A 226 -5.44 -0.14 -17.75
C TRP A 226 -4.29 0.43 -16.95
N ASN A 227 -3.11 -0.18 -17.07
CA ASN A 227 -1.88 0.34 -16.51
C ASN A 227 -0.82 0.46 -17.60
N GLY A 228 0.00 1.49 -17.52
CA GLY A 228 1.15 1.70 -18.37
C GLY A 228 2.37 2.16 -17.59
N LEU A 229 3.54 1.71 -17.99
CA LEU A 229 4.84 2.19 -17.50
C LEU A 229 5.82 2.29 -18.66
N LEU A 230 6.58 3.37 -18.66
CA LEU A 230 7.75 3.58 -19.52
C LEU A 230 8.87 4.14 -18.64
N ARG A 231 10.00 3.44 -18.58
CA ARG A 231 11.14 3.78 -17.76
C ARG A 231 12.41 3.79 -18.57
N TRP A 232 13.08 4.92 -18.63
CA TRP A 232 14.41 5.05 -19.19
C TRP A 232 15.43 5.16 -18.06
N VAL A 233 16.48 4.36 -18.11
CA VAL A 233 17.58 4.36 -17.15
C VAL A 233 18.89 4.52 -17.92
N SER A 234 19.74 5.39 -17.40
CA SER A 234 21.13 5.55 -17.87
C SER A 234 22.05 5.45 -16.66
N SER A 235 23.05 4.59 -16.72
CA SER A 235 23.98 4.38 -15.61
C SER A 235 25.42 4.10 -16.09
N ASP A 236 26.37 4.60 -15.31
CA ASP A 236 27.79 4.25 -15.42
C ASP A 236 28.34 3.87 -14.02
N ALA A 237 29.65 3.88 -13.83
CA ALA A 237 30.27 3.50 -12.57
C ALA A 237 29.96 4.44 -11.41
N THR A 238 29.65 5.71 -11.69
CA THR A 238 29.47 6.79 -10.73
C THR A 238 28.04 7.35 -10.71
N ASP A 239 27.42 7.49 -11.86
CA ASP A 239 26.14 8.15 -12.02
C ASP A 239 25.07 7.14 -12.46
N ARG A 240 23.87 7.31 -11.89
CA ARG A 240 22.66 6.65 -12.37
C ARG A 240 21.55 7.68 -12.44
N PHE A 241 20.81 7.70 -13.55
CA PHE A 241 19.63 8.52 -13.74
C PHE A 241 18.50 7.66 -14.31
N ALA A 242 17.32 7.78 -13.75
CA ALA A 242 16.11 7.14 -14.24
C ALA A 242 14.99 8.16 -14.44
N LEU A 243 14.26 8.03 -15.55
CA LEU A 243 13.04 8.80 -15.83
C LEU A 243 11.92 7.80 -16.08
N THR A 244 10.84 7.91 -15.29
CA THR A 244 9.71 6.97 -15.35
C THR A 244 8.41 7.72 -15.56
N ALA A 245 7.66 7.36 -16.59
CA ALA A 245 6.27 7.74 -16.78
C ALA A 245 5.41 6.51 -16.48
N MET A 246 4.42 6.65 -15.59
CA MET A 246 3.51 5.56 -15.23
C MET A 246 2.12 6.07 -14.94
N GLY A 247 1.14 5.20 -15.15
CA GLY A 247 -0.24 5.58 -14.86
C GLY A 247 -1.22 4.43 -14.95
N TYR A 248 -2.42 4.69 -14.42
CA TYR A 248 -3.56 3.81 -14.56
C TYR A 248 -4.86 4.61 -14.78
N ASP A 249 -5.82 3.95 -15.37
CA ASP A 249 -7.22 4.38 -15.48
C ASP A 249 -8.12 3.19 -15.13
N GLY A 250 -9.07 3.40 -14.23
CA GLY A 250 -9.94 2.37 -13.70
C GLY A 250 -11.39 2.84 -13.54
N ARG A 251 -12.33 1.90 -13.76
CA ARG A 251 -13.77 2.09 -13.51
C ARG A 251 -14.38 0.83 -12.96
N TRP A 252 -15.40 0.98 -12.11
CA TRP A 252 -16.09 -0.15 -11.49
C TRP A 252 -17.49 0.22 -11.02
N THR A 253 -18.35 -0.79 -10.84
CA THR A 253 -19.50 -0.75 -9.94
C THR A 253 -19.12 -1.45 -8.63
N SER A 254 -19.83 -1.20 -7.54
CA SER A 254 -19.51 -1.85 -6.28
C SER A 254 -20.74 -2.23 -5.47
N SER A 255 -20.55 -3.19 -4.57
CA SER A 255 -21.39 -3.40 -3.41
C SER A 255 -20.67 -2.81 -2.21
N ASP A 256 -21.30 -1.87 -1.50
CA ASP A 256 -20.82 -1.43 -0.20
C ASP A 256 -21.16 -2.46 0.88
N GLN A 257 -20.82 -2.19 2.15
CA GLN A 257 -21.08 -3.09 3.26
C GLN A 257 -22.59 -3.31 3.44
N ILE A 258 -23.02 -4.56 3.57
CA ILE A 258 -24.41 -4.95 3.70
C ILE A 258 -24.74 -5.20 5.18
N PRO A 259 -25.85 -4.63 5.72
CA PRO A 259 -26.29 -4.94 7.08
C PRO A 259 -26.64 -6.42 7.22
N GLN A 260 -26.13 -7.08 8.25
CA GLN A 260 -26.33 -8.50 8.48
C GLN A 260 -27.80 -8.88 8.58
N ARG A 261 -28.64 -7.98 9.09
CA ARG A 261 -30.10 -8.20 9.18
C ARG A 261 -30.77 -8.30 7.82
N ALA A 262 -30.30 -7.56 6.81
CA ALA A 262 -30.87 -7.67 5.46
C ALA A 262 -30.64 -9.06 4.87
N ILE A 263 -29.48 -9.65 5.11
CA ILE A 263 -29.16 -11.03 4.71
C ILE A 263 -30.01 -12.01 5.51
N ASN A 264 -30.11 -11.86 6.82
CA ASN A 264 -30.87 -12.77 7.71
C ASN A 264 -32.39 -12.76 7.38
N GLN A 265 -32.89 -11.65 6.90
CA GLN A 265 -34.29 -11.49 6.48
C GLN A 265 -34.52 -11.91 5.01
N ASN A 266 -33.51 -12.37 4.29
CA ASN A 266 -33.53 -12.70 2.86
C ASN A 266 -33.98 -11.54 1.98
N LEU A 267 -33.71 -10.28 2.36
CA LEU A 267 -33.95 -9.09 1.54
C LEU A 267 -32.87 -8.94 0.47
N VAL A 268 -31.67 -9.41 0.77
CA VAL A 268 -30.53 -9.41 -0.14
C VAL A 268 -29.69 -10.67 0.11
N ASP A 269 -29.09 -11.20 -0.94
CA ASP A 269 -28.08 -12.27 -0.83
C ASP A 269 -26.77 -11.71 -0.25
N ARG A 270 -25.93 -12.60 0.31
CA ARG A 270 -24.61 -12.25 0.83
C ARG A 270 -23.72 -11.52 -0.19
N PHE A 271 -23.86 -11.85 -1.47
CA PHE A 271 -23.16 -11.22 -2.59
C PHE A 271 -24.07 -10.25 -3.36
N GLY A 272 -25.17 -9.83 -2.76
CA GLY A 272 -26.10 -8.89 -3.35
C GLY A 272 -25.66 -7.44 -3.18
N ASN A 273 -26.53 -6.54 -3.60
CA ASN A 273 -26.33 -5.10 -3.57
C ASN A 273 -27.66 -4.42 -3.22
N LEU A 274 -27.64 -3.50 -2.25
CA LEU A 274 -28.81 -2.74 -1.84
C LEU A 274 -28.95 -1.42 -2.62
N ASP A 275 -27.83 -0.86 -3.12
CA ASP A 275 -27.84 0.29 -4.03
C ASP A 275 -27.04 -0.07 -5.30
N PRO A 276 -27.72 -0.34 -6.42
CA PRO A 276 -27.06 -0.80 -7.66
C PRO A 276 -26.29 0.31 -8.38
N SER A 277 -26.30 1.52 -7.88
CA SER A 277 -25.66 2.66 -8.52
C SER A 277 -24.32 3.05 -7.89
N ASN A 278 -23.85 2.31 -6.86
CA ASN A 278 -22.53 2.52 -6.26
C ASN A 278 -21.38 2.15 -7.20
N GLY A 279 -20.18 2.69 -6.94
CA GLY A 279 -18.98 2.47 -7.75
C GLY A 279 -18.30 3.78 -8.14
N GLY A 280 -17.44 3.76 -9.13
CA GLY A 280 -16.73 4.98 -9.51
C GLY A 280 -15.71 4.82 -10.61
N THR A 281 -14.90 5.86 -10.74
CA THR A 281 -13.71 5.93 -11.60
C THR A 281 -12.57 6.53 -10.81
N SER A 282 -11.34 6.04 -11.04
CA SER A 282 -10.13 6.68 -10.57
C SER A 282 -9.02 6.57 -11.61
N SER A 283 -8.17 7.57 -11.65
CA SER A 283 -7.00 7.57 -12.53
C SER A 283 -5.84 8.29 -11.89
N ARG A 284 -4.62 7.84 -12.21
CA ARG A 284 -3.38 8.49 -11.79
C ARG A 284 -2.35 8.41 -12.90
N TYR A 285 -1.70 9.54 -13.20
CA TYR A 285 -0.62 9.65 -14.17
C TYR A 285 0.54 10.37 -13.52
N SER A 286 1.73 9.79 -13.56
CA SER A 286 2.90 10.28 -12.84
C SER A 286 4.14 10.28 -13.71
N LEU A 287 4.98 11.29 -13.53
CA LEU A 287 6.32 11.37 -14.06
C LEU A 287 7.30 11.49 -12.88
N LEU A 288 8.31 10.63 -12.86
CA LEU A 288 9.32 10.54 -11.82
C LEU A 288 10.70 10.66 -12.43
N ALA A 289 11.59 11.37 -11.75
CA ALA A 289 13.02 11.38 -12.01
C ALA A 289 13.77 10.96 -10.75
N ASP A 290 14.70 10.04 -10.88
CA ASP A 290 15.57 9.55 -9.81
C ASP A 290 17.02 9.64 -10.27
N TRP A 291 17.89 10.22 -9.46
CA TRP A 291 19.31 10.39 -9.74
C TRP A 291 20.14 10.02 -8.52
N SER A 292 21.22 9.30 -8.76
CA SER A 292 22.24 9.04 -7.73
C SER A 292 23.64 9.18 -8.30
N ARG A 293 24.54 9.69 -7.46
CA ARG A 293 25.95 9.89 -7.82
C ARG A 293 26.87 9.52 -6.69
N LYS A 294 27.77 8.57 -6.93
CA LYS A 294 28.90 8.26 -6.03
C LYS A 294 29.96 9.37 -6.16
N THR A 295 30.59 9.73 -5.06
CA THR A 295 31.62 10.79 -4.99
C THR A 295 32.95 10.21 -4.55
N ASP A 296 34.06 10.91 -4.89
CA ASP A 296 35.44 10.45 -4.59
C ASP A 296 35.71 10.32 -3.09
N ASP A 297 34.95 11.00 -2.23
CA ASP A 297 34.99 10.91 -0.78
C ASP A 297 34.22 9.70 -0.21
N ARG A 298 33.91 8.72 -1.05
CA ARG A 298 33.14 7.51 -0.71
C ARG A 298 31.69 7.79 -0.30
N GLY A 299 31.23 9.02 -0.49
CA GLY A 299 29.84 9.41 -0.24
C GLY A 299 28.96 9.21 -1.47
N GLN A 300 27.65 9.50 -1.29
CA GLN A 300 26.67 9.41 -2.36
C GLN A 300 25.67 10.55 -2.27
N TRP A 301 25.37 11.18 -3.43
CA TRP A 301 24.19 11.99 -3.61
C TRP A 301 23.04 11.17 -4.13
N HIS A 302 21.84 11.50 -3.68
CA HIS A 302 20.61 10.96 -4.22
C HIS A 302 19.57 12.08 -4.30
N ALA A 303 18.88 12.18 -5.43
CA ALA A 303 17.79 13.12 -5.64
C ALA A 303 16.66 12.44 -6.38
N ASP A 304 15.43 12.74 -5.98
CA ASP A 304 14.23 12.35 -6.69
C ASP A 304 13.28 13.53 -6.85
N ALA A 305 12.49 13.52 -7.91
CA ALA A 305 11.45 14.50 -8.16
C ALA A 305 10.27 13.81 -8.86
N PHE A 306 9.08 14.31 -8.58
CA PHE A 306 7.86 13.77 -9.19
C PHE A 306 6.83 14.86 -9.47
N VAL A 307 6.00 14.59 -10.46
CA VAL A 307 4.73 15.27 -10.67
C VAL A 307 3.66 14.22 -10.99
N SER A 308 2.47 14.41 -10.46
CA SER A 308 1.38 13.45 -10.66
C SER A 308 0.05 14.17 -10.77
N ARG A 309 -0.82 13.67 -11.66
CA ARG A 309 -2.22 14.01 -11.77
C ARG A 309 -3.04 12.86 -11.23
N TYR A 310 -4.06 13.15 -10.40
CA TYR A 310 -5.00 12.17 -9.87
C TYR A 310 -6.43 12.71 -9.95
N ASP A 311 -7.36 11.84 -10.34
CA ASP A 311 -8.79 12.15 -10.41
C ASP A 311 -9.58 11.00 -9.78
N LEU A 312 -10.62 11.33 -8.99
CA LEU A 312 -11.55 10.38 -8.37
C LEU A 312 -12.99 10.86 -8.55
N GLN A 313 -13.88 9.92 -8.86
CA GLN A 313 -15.32 10.04 -8.69
C GLN A 313 -15.83 8.75 -8.07
N LEU A 314 -16.40 8.83 -6.87
CA LEU A 314 -16.84 7.68 -6.08
C LEU A 314 -18.28 7.91 -5.62
N PHE A 315 -19.16 6.94 -5.88
CA PHE A 315 -20.51 6.88 -5.37
C PHE A 315 -20.63 5.75 -4.37
N SER A 316 -21.09 6.06 -3.14
CA SER A 316 -21.26 5.12 -2.04
C SER A 316 -22.60 5.31 -1.34
N ASN A 317 -23.12 4.23 -0.77
CA ASN A 317 -24.32 4.25 0.06
C ASN A 317 -24.27 3.07 1.05
N PHE A 318 -24.01 3.33 2.32
CA PHE A 318 -23.89 2.29 3.36
C PHE A 318 -24.82 2.53 4.55
N THR A 319 -25.49 3.70 4.65
CA THR A 319 -26.56 3.98 5.61
C THR A 319 -27.96 3.77 5.02
N TYR A 320 -28.03 3.68 3.70
CA TYR A 320 -29.16 3.40 2.84
C TYR A 320 -30.27 4.46 2.87
N PHE A 321 -31.14 4.47 3.87
CA PHE A 321 -32.29 5.38 4.04
C PHE A 321 -32.33 5.99 5.44
N LEU A 322 -31.17 6.13 6.09
CA LEU A 322 -31.06 6.67 7.46
C LEU A 322 -31.49 8.14 7.51
N ASP A 323 -30.88 8.96 6.63
CA ASP A 323 -31.07 10.41 6.58
C ASP A 323 -32.19 10.82 5.62
N ASP A 324 -32.25 10.23 4.42
CA ASP A 324 -33.29 10.47 3.43
C ASP A 324 -34.16 9.21 3.21
N PRO A 325 -35.28 9.11 3.93
CA PRO A 325 -36.17 7.95 3.83
C PRO A 325 -36.82 7.72 2.48
N ILE A 326 -36.73 8.68 1.55
CA ILE A 326 -37.42 8.67 0.26
C ILE A 326 -36.45 8.40 -0.88
N ARG A 327 -35.32 9.13 -0.94
CA ARG A 327 -34.37 9.08 -2.05
C ARG A 327 -33.15 8.24 -1.76
N GLY A 328 -32.94 7.91 -0.46
CA GLY A 328 -31.75 7.21 0.02
C GLY A 328 -30.55 8.14 0.26
N ASP A 329 -29.54 7.58 0.89
CA ASP A 329 -28.38 8.32 1.41
C ASP A 329 -27.17 8.23 0.50
N GLN A 330 -27.35 7.91 -0.79
CA GLN A 330 -26.22 7.87 -1.70
C GLN A 330 -25.51 9.23 -1.74
N PHE A 331 -24.20 9.17 -1.71
CA PHE A 331 -23.34 10.34 -1.86
C PHE A 331 -22.27 10.12 -2.91
N GLU A 332 -21.77 11.23 -3.46
CA GLU A 332 -20.62 11.28 -4.34
C GLU A 332 -19.48 11.99 -3.65
N GLN A 333 -18.30 11.38 -3.70
CA GLN A 333 -17.01 12.00 -3.36
C GLN A 333 -16.21 12.19 -4.65
N SER A 334 -15.72 13.38 -4.89
CA SER A 334 -14.93 13.68 -6.08
C SER A 334 -13.79 14.62 -5.79
N GLU A 335 -12.71 14.46 -6.53
CA GLU A 335 -11.59 15.39 -6.53
C GLU A 335 -10.78 15.28 -7.82
N SER A 336 -10.02 16.33 -8.06
CA SER A 336 -9.07 16.46 -9.15
C SER A 336 -7.83 17.18 -8.62
N ARG A 337 -6.65 16.52 -8.70
CA ARG A 337 -5.44 17.13 -8.13
C ARG A 337 -4.21 17.02 -9.01
N TRP A 338 -3.33 18.00 -8.84
CA TRP A 338 -1.91 17.88 -9.12
C TRP A 338 -1.15 17.73 -7.81
N LEU A 339 -0.12 16.93 -7.82
CA LEU A 339 0.87 16.90 -6.74
C LEU A 339 2.27 16.86 -7.33
N ALA A 340 3.20 17.57 -6.69
CA ALA A 340 4.59 17.62 -7.08
C ALA A 340 5.48 17.67 -5.83
N GLY A 341 6.69 17.14 -5.96
CA GLY A 341 7.67 17.17 -4.89
C GLY A 341 9.04 16.78 -5.37
N ALA A 342 10.00 17.00 -4.49
CA ALA A 342 11.38 16.64 -4.73
C ALA A 342 12.08 16.34 -3.40
N SER A 343 13.10 15.50 -3.45
CA SER A 343 14.02 15.27 -2.35
C SER A 343 15.46 15.34 -2.83
N LEU A 344 16.35 15.70 -1.92
CA LEU A 344 17.80 15.66 -2.10
C LEU A 344 18.43 15.20 -0.80
N ARG A 345 19.27 14.17 -0.87
CA ARG A 345 20.04 13.70 0.28
C ARG A 345 21.48 13.45 -0.11
N ARG A 346 22.36 13.61 0.88
CA ARG A 346 23.76 13.24 0.77
C ARG A 346 24.14 12.34 1.92
N GLU A 347 24.88 11.30 1.62
CA GLU A 347 25.53 10.42 2.56
C GLU A 347 27.04 10.65 2.49
N TRP A 348 27.68 10.68 3.67
CA TRP A 348 29.12 10.72 3.85
C TRP A 348 29.55 9.49 4.63
N LEU A 349 30.58 8.80 4.17
CA LEU A 349 31.18 7.68 4.87
C LEU A 349 32.52 8.14 5.49
N PHE A 350 32.74 7.78 6.73
CA PHE A 350 33.95 8.14 7.46
C PHE A 350 34.34 7.09 8.51
N PRO A 351 35.64 6.87 8.79
CA PRO A 351 36.06 6.05 9.89
C PRO A 351 35.69 6.72 11.21
N PHE A 352 35.17 5.95 12.17
CA PHE A 352 34.79 6.46 13.46
C PHE A 352 35.11 5.44 14.55
N ALA A 353 35.72 5.91 15.68
CA ALA A 353 36.13 5.10 16.80
C ALA A 353 37.05 3.94 16.39
N SER A 354 36.89 2.76 17.02
CA SER A 354 37.73 1.56 16.80
C SER A 354 37.00 0.48 15.98
N ALA A 355 35.88 0.80 15.35
CA ALA A 355 35.13 -0.15 14.52
C ALA A 355 35.88 -0.47 13.22
N SER A 356 35.71 -1.68 12.73
CA SER A 356 36.23 -2.11 11.43
C SER A 356 35.41 -1.57 10.25
N SER A 357 34.15 -1.22 10.48
CA SER A 357 33.24 -0.67 9.48
C SER A 357 33.19 0.87 9.56
N ASP A 358 33.04 1.50 8.41
CA ASP A 358 32.83 2.96 8.35
C ASP A 358 31.48 3.35 8.97
N SER A 359 31.47 4.51 9.58
CA SER A 359 30.25 5.21 10.00
C SER A 359 29.71 6.04 8.87
N SER A 360 28.43 6.39 8.92
CA SER A 360 27.83 7.28 7.94
C SER A 360 27.10 8.45 8.60
N LEU A 361 27.04 9.55 7.87
CA LEU A 361 26.17 10.69 8.14
C LEU A 361 25.33 10.94 6.90
N THR A 362 24.02 10.99 7.04
CA THR A 362 23.09 11.34 5.98
C THR A 362 22.33 12.60 6.37
N ALA A 363 22.32 13.59 5.49
CA ALA A 363 21.45 14.75 5.61
C ALA A 363 20.64 14.92 4.35
N GLY A 364 19.40 15.38 4.50
CA GLY A 364 18.52 15.56 3.36
C GLY A 364 17.40 16.56 3.59
N ILE A 365 16.81 16.98 2.49
CA ILE A 365 15.65 17.85 2.42
C ILE A 365 14.63 17.23 1.48
N ASP A 366 13.35 17.33 1.81
CA ASP A 366 12.24 16.96 0.94
C ASP A 366 11.17 18.05 0.92
N SER A 367 10.37 18.07 -0.15
CA SER A 367 9.25 18.99 -0.28
C SER A 367 8.13 18.33 -1.08
N ARG A 368 6.89 18.73 -0.76
CA ARG A 368 5.71 18.29 -1.49
C ARG A 368 4.64 19.37 -1.46
N THR A 369 3.95 19.54 -2.58
CA THR A 369 2.74 20.37 -2.67
C THR A 369 1.65 19.58 -3.40
N ASP A 370 0.45 19.57 -2.82
CA ASP A 370 -0.78 19.07 -3.41
C ASP A 370 -1.69 20.26 -3.72
N TRP A 371 -2.10 20.41 -4.98
CA TRP A 371 -3.12 21.36 -5.43
C TRP A 371 -4.35 20.53 -5.78
N ILE A 372 -5.42 20.71 -5.01
CA ILE A 372 -6.64 19.92 -5.12
C ILE A 372 -7.77 20.82 -5.50
N ASP A 373 -8.31 20.60 -6.68
CA ASP A 373 -9.46 21.33 -7.20
C ASP A 373 -10.73 20.52 -6.96
N ASP A 374 -11.83 21.20 -6.58
CA ASP A 374 -13.15 20.60 -6.50
C ASP A 374 -13.23 19.36 -5.59
N ILE A 375 -12.54 19.38 -4.43
CA ILE A 375 -12.70 18.31 -3.47
C ILE A 375 -14.10 18.38 -2.85
N GLY A 376 -15.00 17.50 -3.29
CA GLY A 376 -16.43 17.62 -3.08
C GLY A 376 -17.07 16.41 -2.43
N LEU A 377 -18.11 16.71 -1.63
CA LEU A 377 -19.08 15.76 -1.09
C LEU A 377 -20.49 16.23 -1.50
N TYR A 378 -21.23 15.37 -2.18
CA TYR A 378 -22.54 15.69 -2.72
C TYR A 378 -23.55 14.62 -2.36
N LYS A 379 -24.76 15.01 -1.93
CA LYS A 379 -25.88 14.07 -1.84
C LYS A 379 -26.34 13.70 -3.25
N THR A 380 -26.51 12.42 -3.50
CA THR A 380 -26.91 11.89 -4.81
C THR A 380 -28.05 10.89 -4.69
N SER A 381 -28.70 10.60 -5.80
CA SER A 381 -29.60 9.45 -5.96
C SER A 381 -29.43 8.92 -7.37
N ALA A 382 -29.15 7.63 -7.50
CA ALA A 382 -28.83 6.99 -8.79
C ALA A 382 -27.75 7.77 -9.58
N ARG A 383 -26.69 8.23 -8.90
CA ARG A 383 -25.58 9.04 -9.41
C ARG A 383 -25.96 10.44 -9.91
N GLN A 384 -27.15 10.93 -9.61
CA GLN A 384 -27.56 12.30 -9.92
C GLN A 384 -27.38 13.17 -8.68
N ARG A 385 -26.59 14.24 -8.78
CA ARG A 385 -26.37 15.20 -7.69
C ARG A 385 -27.68 15.90 -7.33
N LEU A 386 -28.03 15.87 -6.06
CA LEU A 386 -29.21 16.52 -5.47
C LEU A 386 -28.82 17.84 -4.78
N SER A 387 -27.75 17.81 -4.01
CA SER A 387 -27.23 18.97 -3.30
C SER A 387 -25.74 18.81 -2.99
N THR A 388 -25.08 19.93 -2.76
CA THR A 388 -23.69 19.97 -2.28
C THR A 388 -23.68 19.98 -0.76
N THR A 389 -23.03 18.99 -0.14
CA THR A 389 -22.77 18.99 1.29
C THR A 389 -21.53 19.83 1.60
N ARG A 390 -20.45 19.59 0.84
CA ARG A 390 -19.21 20.35 0.97
C ARG A 390 -18.47 20.38 -0.37
N ARG A 391 -17.77 21.49 -0.64
CA ARG A 391 -16.91 21.65 -1.80
C ARG A 391 -15.83 22.66 -1.47
N ASP A 392 -14.58 22.28 -1.59
CA ASP A 392 -13.43 23.13 -1.31
C ASP A 392 -12.38 23.01 -2.43
N ASP A 393 -11.54 24.04 -2.58
CA ASP A 393 -10.25 23.93 -3.22
C ASP A 393 -9.16 23.95 -2.13
N VAL A 394 -8.18 23.07 -2.23
CA VAL A 394 -7.16 22.90 -1.19
C VAL A 394 -5.76 23.03 -1.78
N THR A 395 -4.89 23.75 -1.09
CA THR A 395 -3.45 23.68 -1.30
C THR A 395 -2.77 23.25 -0.01
N GLU A 396 -2.04 22.15 -0.05
CA GLU A 396 -1.28 21.64 1.09
C GLU A 396 0.19 21.51 0.69
N SER A 397 1.07 22.25 1.36
CA SER A 397 2.51 22.25 1.07
C SER A 397 3.31 21.87 2.30
N SER A 398 4.40 21.15 2.11
CA SER A 398 5.33 20.79 3.18
C SER A 398 6.78 20.86 2.74
N ALA A 399 7.66 21.07 3.71
CA ALA A 399 9.10 20.90 3.59
C ALA A 399 9.63 20.19 4.83
N GLY A 400 10.49 19.19 4.63
CA GLY A 400 11.18 18.43 5.66
C GLY A 400 12.68 18.58 5.54
N LEU A 401 13.38 18.64 6.67
CA LEU A 401 14.83 18.61 6.76
C LEU A 401 15.22 17.52 7.77
N PHE A 402 16.14 16.64 7.41
CA PHE A 402 16.59 15.60 8.33
C PHE A 402 18.10 15.40 8.33
N VAL A 403 18.57 14.90 9.45
CA VAL A 403 19.92 14.38 9.62
C VAL A 403 19.87 13.04 10.37
N ASN A 404 20.64 12.09 9.92
CA ASN A 404 20.78 10.77 10.54
C ASN A 404 22.24 10.36 10.49
N ALA A 405 22.77 9.84 11.61
CA ALA A 405 24.10 9.24 11.64
C ALA A 405 24.00 7.75 11.97
N ASP A 406 24.85 6.93 11.36
CA ASP A 406 25.11 5.54 11.79
C ASP A 406 26.55 5.47 12.32
N LEU A 407 26.69 5.51 13.63
CA LEU A 407 27.97 5.62 14.32
C LEU A 407 28.41 4.25 14.84
N HIS A 408 29.44 3.68 14.23
CA HIS A 408 30.06 2.43 14.65
C HIS A 408 31.12 2.70 15.72
N PHE A 409 30.73 2.56 16.98
CA PHE A 409 31.66 2.73 18.12
C PHE A 409 32.64 1.55 18.27
N SER A 410 32.17 0.36 17.91
CA SER A 410 32.93 -0.88 17.88
C SER A 410 32.23 -1.89 16.96
N ASP A 411 32.87 -3.03 16.72
CA ASP A 411 32.26 -4.09 15.89
C ASP A 411 31.01 -4.72 16.51
N TRP A 412 30.70 -4.40 17.76
CA TRP A 412 29.54 -4.92 18.48
C TRP A 412 28.57 -3.85 18.99
N PHE A 413 28.84 -2.54 18.74
CA PHE A 413 27.97 -1.46 19.18
C PHE A 413 27.87 -0.37 18.13
N ARG A 414 26.64 -0.13 17.65
CA ARG A 414 26.26 0.97 16.75
C ARG A 414 25.21 1.86 17.40
N LEU A 415 25.26 3.14 17.15
CA LEU A 415 24.26 4.13 17.59
C LEU A 415 23.79 4.94 16.39
N GLN A 416 22.47 5.04 16.20
CA GLN A 416 21.88 5.84 15.12
C GLN A 416 21.01 6.94 15.70
N PRO A 417 21.57 8.12 16.03
CA PRO A 417 20.79 9.31 16.32
C PRO A 417 20.25 9.92 15.03
N GLY A 418 19.01 10.35 15.07
CA GLY A 418 18.35 11.05 13.98
C GLY A 418 17.50 12.22 14.46
N LEU A 419 17.42 13.24 13.64
CA LEU A 419 16.58 14.40 13.88
C LEU A 419 15.89 14.81 12.57
N ARG A 420 14.61 15.08 12.64
CA ARG A 420 13.82 15.60 11.51
C ARG A 420 13.00 16.81 11.96
N GLY A 421 12.93 17.83 11.12
CA GLY A 421 12.04 18.96 11.28
C GLY A 421 11.15 19.09 10.06
N ASP A 422 9.86 19.29 10.26
CA ASP A 422 8.86 19.42 9.21
C ASP A 422 8.04 20.70 9.40
N ALA A 423 7.70 21.36 8.29
CA ALA A 423 6.84 22.53 8.26
C ALA A 423 5.75 22.34 7.19
N PHE A 424 4.53 22.72 7.53
CA PHE A 424 3.35 22.60 6.68
C PHE A 424 2.62 23.92 6.54
N LEU A 425 2.01 24.11 5.38
CA LEU A 425 1.10 25.20 5.06
C LEU A 425 -0.18 24.59 4.50
N PHE A 426 -1.30 24.91 5.13
CA PHE A 426 -2.64 24.50 4.73
C PHE A 426 -3.42 25.72 4.23
N ARG A 427 -4.11 25.58 3.12
CA ARG A 427 -5.02 26.60 2.59
C ARG A 427 -6.25 25.91 2.04
N THR A 428 -7.42 26.41 2.43
CA THR A 428 -8.71 26.03 1.84
C THR A 428 -9.45 27.24 1.35
N SER A 429 -10.22 27.07 0.29
CA SER A 429 -11.20 28.04 -0.20
C SER A 429 -12.47 27.30 -0.59
N GLY A 430 -13.64 27.84 -0.26
CA GLY A 430 -14.91 27.19 -0.52
C GLY A 430 -16.09 28.10 -0.20
N PRO A 431 -17.35 27.61 -0.40
CA PRO A 431 -18.56 28.42 -0.20
C PRO A 431 -18.80 28.87 1.24
N VAL A 432 -18.32 28.07 2.23
CA VAL A 432 -18.44 28.40 3.65
C VAL A 432 -17.25 29.27 4.05
N ALA A 433 -17.43 30.58 4.03
CA ALA A 433 -16.36 31.54 4.30
C ALA A 433 -15.65 31.34 5.64
N ALA A 434 -16.35 30.83 6.67
CA ALA A 434 -15.78 30.55 7.97
C ALA A 434 -14.79 29.37 7.96
N ASN A 435 -14.88 28.48 6.97
CA ASN A 435 -14.00 27.32 6.78
C ASN A 435 -12.91 27.59 5.74
N ALA A 436 -12.87 28.81 5.15
CA ALA A 436 -11.87 29.24 4.20
C ALA A 436 -10.75 29.99 4.92
N GLY A 437 -9.50 29.77 4.51
CA GLY A 437 -8.37 30.45 5.11
C GLY A 437 -7.04 29.72 4.92
N SER A 438 -6.12 29.95 5.82
CA SER A 438 -4.82 29.27 5.84
C SER A 438 -4.35 29.07 7.28
N ASP A 439 -3.66 27.96 7.51
CA ASP A 439 -2.96 27.65 8.75
C ASP A 439 -1.58 27.09 8.46
N SER A 440 -0.69 27.06 9.45
CA SER A 440 0.66 26.53 9.33
C SER A 440 1.07 25.84 10.62
N ALA A 441 1.78 24.75 10.48
CA ALA A 441 2.29 23.99 11.61
C ALA A 441 3.74 23.54 11.34
N ALA A 442 4.49 23.35 12.42
CA ALA A 442 5.82 22.79 12.35
C ALA A 442 6.09 21.91 13.56
N LEU A 443 6.92 20.88 13.37
CA LEU A 443 7.32 20.00 14.45
C LEU A 443 8.76 19.50 14.26
N VAL A 444 9.33 18.99 15.36
CA VAL A 444 10.64 18.34 15.37
C VAL A 444 10.47 16.93 15.92
N SER A 445 11.06 15.95 15.24
CA SER A 445 10.96 14.52 15.52
C SER A 445 12.33 13.91 15.78
N PRO A 446 12.82 13.85 17.03
CA PRO A 446 14.04 13.15 17.39
C PRO A 446 13.81 11.62 17.34
N LYS A 447 14.88 10.91 16.99
CA LYS A 447 14.90 9.45 16.81
C LYS A 447 16.22 8.89 17.31
N LEU A 448 16.20 7.67 17.86
CA LEU A 448 17.38 7.01 18.34
C LEU A 448 17.26 5.50 18.20
N SER A 449 18.28 4.87 17.63
CA SER A 449 18.42 3.41 17.60
C SER A 449 19.79 3.04 18.19
N ALA A 450 19.81 2.09 19.12
CA ALA A 450 21.04 1.50 19.65
C ALA A 450 21.05 0.01 19.30
N ILE A 451 22.13 -0.45 18.67
CA ILE A 451 22.26 -1.79 18.13
C ILE A 451 23.46 -2.47 18.79
N PHE A 452 23.25 -3.66 19.33
CA PHE A 452 24.25 -4.46 20.03
C PHE A 452 24.45 -5.80 19.32
N GLY A 453 25.66 -6.18 19.06
CA GLY A 453 26.08 -7.35 18.30
C GLY A 453 26.78 -6.94 17.00
N PRO A 454 26.97 -7.90 16.03
CA PRO A 454 26.46 -9.26 16.07
C PRO A 454 27.24 -10.20 16.99
N TRP A 455 26.55 -10.91 17.87
CA TRP A 455 27.10 -12.03 18.60
C TRP A 455 26.48 -13.33 18.05
N HIS A 456 27.31 -14.21 17.49
CA HIS A 456 26.81 -15.43 16.82
C HIS A 456 25.69 -15.14 15.80
N GLN A 457 25.93 -14.15 14.92
CA GLN A 457 24.94 -13.70 13.90
C GLN A 457 23.60 -13.26 14.51
N THR A 458 23.65 -12.64 15.69
CA THR A 458 22.47 -12.13 16.39
C THR A 458 22.69 -10.71 16.85
N GLU A 459 21.76 -9.83 16.53
CA GLU A 459 21.74 -8.43 16.96
C GLU A 459 20.53 -8.13 17.84
N TYR A 460 20.69 -7.21 18.77
CA TYR A 460 19.68 -6.68 19.67
C TYR A 460 19.50 -5.20 19.43
N TYR A 461 18.27 -4.72 19.46
CA TYR A 461 17.90 -3.37 19.09
C TYR A 461 17.10 -2.70 20.20
N LEU A 462 17.44 -1.44 20.47
CA LEU A 462 16.63 -0.51 21.27
C LEU A 462 16.33 0.69 20.40
N ASN A 463 15.06 0.91 20.09
CA ASN A 463 14.61 1.99 19.23
C ASN A 463 13.61 2.88 19.97
N ALA A 464 13.70 4.18 19.79
CA ALA A 464 12.71 5.14 20.23
C ALA A 464 12.66 6.34 19.28
N GLY A 465 11.49 6.92 19.08
CA GLY A 465 11.35 8.08 18.21
C GLY A 465 9.96 8.62 18.14
N TRP A 466 9.84 9.82 17.56
CA TRP A 466 8.59 10.46 17.23
C TRP A 466 8.37 10.40 15.72
N GLY A 467 7.15 10.08 15.33
CA GLY A 467 6.59 10.27 13.99
C GLY A 467 5.37 11.17 14.08
N PHE A 468 4.72 11.38 12.97
CA PHE A 468 3.50 12.16 12.91
C PHE A 468 2.72 11.84 11.63
N HIS A 469 1.45 12.25 11.62
CA HIS A 469 0.70 12.45 10.39
C HIS A 469 0.13 13.87 10.32
N SER A 470 0.01 14.38 9.10
CA SER A 470 -0.78 15.58 8.82
C SER A 470 -2.26 15.20 8.75
N ASN A 471 -3.13 16.03 9.33
CA ASN A 471 -4.56 15.91 9.16
C ASN A 471 -5.01 16.53 7.83
N ASP A 472 -6.20 16.12 7.38
CA ASP A 472 -6.85 16.69 6.19
C ASP A 472 -6.99 18.22 6.35
N ALA A 473 -6.51 18.97 5.37
CA ALA A 473 -6.50 20.44 5.41
C ALA A 473 -7.90 21.04 5.62
N ARG A 474 -8.95 20.35 5.16
CA ARG A 474 -10.34 20.77 5.40
C ARG A 474 -10.69 20.67 6.87
N GLY A 475 -10.23 19.63 7.55
CA GLY A 475 -10.42 19.45 9.01
C GLY A 475 -9.68 20.49 9.82
N VAL A 476 -8.45 20.84 9.42
CA VAL A 476 -7.60 21.85 10.07
C VAL A 476 -8.26 23.23 10.08
N LEU A 477 -9.05 23.57 9.07
CA LEU A 477 -9.66 24.90 8.90
C LEU A 477 -11.18 24.91 9.15
N THR A 478 -11.80 23.76 9.46
CA THR A 478 -13.25 23.69 9.71
C THR A 478 -13.61 24.23 11.08
N THR A 479 -14.38 25.32 11.12
CA THR A 479 -14.94 25.94 12.32
C THR A 479 -16.46 25.86 12.38
N ILE A 480 -17.09 25.60 11.23
CA ILE A 480 -18.54 25.42 11.09
C ILE A 480 -18.80 24.09 10.40
N ASP A 481 -19.59 23.23 11.02
CA ASP A 481 -20.03 21.98 10.39
C ASP A 481 -20.89 22.28 9.16
N PRO A 482 -20.54 21.74 7.98
CA PRO A 482 -21.24 22.08 6.74
C PRO A 482 -22.66 21.50 6.62
N VAL A 483 -23.00 20.51 7.48
CA VAL A 483 -24.31 19.85 7.48
C VAL A 483 -25.25 20.49 8.50
N SER A 484 -24.82 20.58 9.77
CA SER A 484 -25.65 21.13 10.86
C SER A 484 -25.59 22.65 10.94
N GLY A 485 -24.50 23.28 10.48
CA GLY A 485 -24.22 24.70 10.65
C GLY A 485 -23.72 25.05 12.06
N ASP A 486 -23.46 24.07 12.89
CA ASP A 486 -22.96 24.26 14.24
C ASP A 486 -21.47 24.62 14.27
N SER A 487 -21.04 25.30 15.34
CA SER A 487 -19.63 25.58 15.55
C SER A 487 -18.90 24.31 16.01
N VAL A 488 -17.80 23.98 15.35
CA VAL A 488 -16.93 22.82 15.66
C VAL A 488 -15.50 23.28 15.88
N LEU A 489 -14.72 22.47 16.60
CA LEU A 489 -13.30 22.72 16.79
C LEU A 489 -12.51 22.18 15.58
N PRO A 490 -11.56 22.95 15.04
CA PRO A 490 -10.60 22.47 14.06
C PRO A 490 -9.78 21.30 14.64
N VAL A 491 -9.31 20.42 13.78
CA VAL A 491 -8.36 19.38 14.17
C VAL A 491 -6.94 19.94 14.26
N ASP A 492 -6.10 19.30 15.08
CA ASP A 492 -4.67 19.62 15.11
C ASP A 492 -4.04 19.38 13.72
N PRO A 493 -3.29 20.33 13.16
CA PRO A 493 -2.70 20.15 11.84
C PRO A 493 -1.76 18.96 11.73
N LEU A 494 -1.00 18.66 12.79
CA LEU A 494 0.00 17.60 12.85
C LEU A 494 -0.14 16.81 14.14
N VAL A 495 -0.50 15.55 14.06
CA VAL A 495 -0.64 14.66 15.23
C VAL A 495 0.66 13.89 15.46
N ARG A 496 1.21 13.98 16.66
CA ARG A 496 2.43 13.26 17.05
C ARG A 496 2.14 11.84 17.48
N ILE A 497 3.05 10.95 17.12
CA ILE A 497 3.04 9.57 17.56
C ILE A 497 4.43 9.21 18.09
N PHE A 498 4.49 8.82 19.36
CA PHE A 498 5.72 8.28 19.97
C PHE A 498 5.76 6.77 19.80
N GLY A 499 6.93 6.23 19.43
CA GLY A 499 7.17 4.79 19.37
C GLY A 499 8.43 4.37 20.07
N ALA A 500 8.40 3.16 20.66
CA ALA A 500 9.57 2.49 21.22
C ALA A 500 9.55 1.00 20.85
N GLU A 501 10.72 0.40 20.67
CA GLU A 501 10.85 -1.00 20.31
C GLU A 501 12.09 -1.63 20.97
N LEU A 502 11.90 -2.84 21.52
CA LEU A 502 12.96 -3.75 21.88
C LEU A 502 12.93 -4.91 20.89
N GLY A 503 13.99 -5.11 20.13
CA GLY A 503 14.04 -6.08 19.05
C GLY A 503 15.23 -7.02 19.12
N ILE A 504 15.08 -8.17 18.48
CA ILE A 504 16.14 -9.13 18.22
C ILE A 504 16.03 -9.63 16.79
N ARG A 505 17.16 -9.77 16.12
CA ARG A 505 17.30 -10.44 14.81
C ARG A 505 18.42 -11.45 14.90
N SER A 506 18.19 -12.64 14.38
CA SER A 506 19.19 -13.73 14.42
C SER A 506 19.22 -14.50 13.11
N GLU A 507 20.41 -14.75 12.63
CA GLU A 507 20.76 -15.63 11.51
C GLU A 507 21.75 -16.72 11.96
N ALA A 508 21.78 -17.01 13.27
CA ALA A 508 22.66 -18.02 13.87
C ALA A 508 22.43 -19.44 13.37
N LEU A 509 21.22 -19.72 12.90
CA LEU A 509 20.85 -21.01 12.30
C LEU A 509 20.97 -20.91 10.77
N THR A 510 21.62 -21.90 10.17
CA THR A 510 21.86 -21.93 8.73
C THR A 510 20.57 -21.81 7.93
N ASN A 511 20.52 -20.86 7.01
CA ASN A 511 19.38 -20.59 6.13
C ASN A 511 18.08 -20.28 6.90
N TRP A 512 18.17 -19.75 8.11
CA TRP A 512 17.01 -19.48 8.95
C TRP A 512 17.15 -18.10 9.61
N VAL A 513 16.31 -17.17 9.19
CA VAL A 513 16.26 -15.80 9.73
C VAL A 513 15.08 -15.69 10.68
N HIS A 514 15.34 -15.17 11.87
CA HIS A 514 14.32 -14.88 12.86
C HIS A 514 14.39 -13.41 13.26
N SER A 515 13.24 -12.82 13.50
CA SER A 515 13.14 -11.55 14.21
C SER A 515 11.99 -11.58 15.20
N ALA A 516 12.21 -10.90 16.32
CA ALA A 516 11.16 -10.66 17.30
C ALA A 516 11.23 -9.21 17.75
N SER A 517 10.10 -8.59 18.01
CA SER A 517 10.04 -7.24 18.56
C SER A 517 8.90 -7.11 19.57
N LEU A 518 9.21 -6.42 20.68
CA LEU A 518 8.25 -5.87 21.61
C LEU A 518 8.15 -4.38 21.32
N TRP A 519 6.98 -3.89 20.98
CA TRP A 519 6.79 -2.52 20.52
C TRP A 519 5.70 -1.79 21.32
N TYR A 520 5.81 -0.47 21.36
CA TYR A 520 4.85 0.46 21.96
C TYR A 520 4.67 1.65 21.05
N LEU A 521 3.41 2.11 20.89
CA LEU A 521 3.03 3.33 20.20
C LEU A 521 2.05 4.12 21.07
N HIS A 522 2.20 5.43 21.08
CA HIS A 522 1.28 6.38 21.71
C HIS A 522 0.95 7.48 20.70
N SER A 523 -0.34 7.63 20.37
CA SER A 523 -0.86 8.71 19.53
C SER A 523 -1.47 9.79 20.41
N ASP A 524 -1.12 11.05 20.16
CA ASP A 524 -1.65 12.18 20.88
C ASP A 524 -3.14 12.41 20.60
N SER A 525 -3.63 11.99 19.44
CA SER A 525 -5.03 12.07 19.02
C SER A 525 -5.36 10.94 18.06
N GLU A 526 -6.60 10.46 18.08
CA GLU A 526 -7.22 9.63 17.03
C GLU A 526 -8.27 10.44 16.25
N LEU A 527 -8.16 11.76 16.33
CA LEU A 527 -9.04 12.67 15.62
C LEU A 527 -8.78 12.57 14.11
N VAL A 528 -9.84 12.36 13.35
CA VAL A 528 -9.80 12.23 11.91
C VAL A 528 -10.86 13.10 11.24
N TYR A 529 -10.58 13.55 10.03
CA TYR A 529 -11.60 14.11 9.16
C TYR A 529 -12.35 12.97 8.49
N ILE A 530 -13.67 12.96 8.64
CA ILE A 530 -14.54 11.94 8.06
C ILE A 530 -15.00 12.41 6.68
N GLY A 531 -14.40 11.85 5.63
CA GLY A 531 -14.64 12.26 4.25
C GLY A 531 -16.09 12.08 3.77
N ASP A 532 -16.82 11.12 4.29
CA ASP A 532 -18.22 10.83 3.96
C ASP A 532 -19.22 11.65 4.77
N ALA A 533 -18.81 12.20 5.90
CA ALA A 533 -19.59 13.17 6.69
C ALA A 533 -19.25 14.63 6.34
N GLY A 534 -18.06 14.87 5.79
CA GLY A 534 -17.56 16.21 5.46
C GLY A 534 -17.18 17.06 6.68
N THR A 535 -17.02 16.44 7.85
CA THR A 535 -16.76 17.09 9.14
C THR A 535 -15.68 16.37 9.94
N ASN A 536 -15.34 16.91 11.12
CA ASN A 536 -14.34 16.35 12.02
C ASN A 536 -15.01 15.45 13.07
N GLU A 537 -14.38 14.33 13.40
CA GLU A 537 -14.70 13.54 14.57
C GLU A 537 -13.54 13.58 15.55
N ALA A 538 -13.84 13.98 16.79
CA ALA A 538 -12.86 14.05 17.86
C ALA A 538 -12.61 12.66 18.43
N GLY A 539 -11.33 12.24 18.44
CA GLY A 539 -10.87 11.02 19.09
C GLY A 539 -9.86 11.33 20.20
N PRO A 540 -9.95 10.69 21.38
CA PRO A 540 -8.96 10.85 22.43
C PRO A 540 -7.60 10.26 22.01
N SER A 541 -6.57 10.55 22.79
CA SER A 541 -5.27 9.89 22.63
C SER A 541 -5.38 8.38 22.86
N SER A 542 -4.47 7.62 22.24
CA SER A 542 -4.48 6.17 22.34
C SER A 542 -3.11 5.60 22.67
N ARG A 543 -3.10 4.37 23.17
CA ARG A 543 -1.90 3.58 23.43
C ARG A 543 -2.05 2.20 22.79
N ARG A 544 -0.97 1.79 22.13
CA ARG A 544 -0.88 0.48 21.49
C ARG A 544 0.43 -0.19 21.88
N TYR A 545 0.40 -1.49 22.10
CA TYR A 545 1.61 -2.29 22.35
C TYR A 545 1.40 -3.72 21.88
N GLY A 546 2.49 -4.41 21.63
CA GLY A 546 2.39 -5.77 21.15
C GLY A 546 3.72 -6.45 20.95
N ILE A 547 3.62 -7.69 20.46
CA ILE A 547 4.75 -8.55 20.11
C ILE A 547 4.60 -8.96 18.65
N GLU A 548 5.67 -8.89 17.92
CA GLU A 548 5.78 -9.41 16.55
C GLU A 548 6.88 -10.46 16.48
N LEU A 549 6.60 -11.57 15.82
CA LEU A 549 7.53 -12.64 15.53
C LEU A 549 7.52 -12.88 14.03
N ALA A 550 8.69 -12.94 13.39
CA ALA A 550 8.81 -13.33 12.00
C ALA A 550 9.94 -14.35 11.84
N SER A 551 9.70 -15.36 11.04
CA SER A 551 10.60 -16.48 10.83
C SER A 551 10.60 -16.88 9.36
N TYR A 552 11.79 -16.97 8.76
CA TYR A 552 12.01 -17.34 7.36
C TYR A 552 13.05 -18.45 7.31
N TRP A 553 12.63 -19.63 6.94
CA TRP A 553 13.47 -20.81 6.86
C TRP A 553 13.57 -21.36 5.46
N ARG A 554 14.78 -21.50 4.97
CA ARG A 554 15.09 -22.08 3.66
C ARG A 554 15.90 -23.37 3.83
N PRO A 555 15.24 -24.51 4.13
CA PRO A 555 15.96 -25.77 4.34
C PRO A 555 16.66 -26.28 3.08
N SER A 556 16.24 -25.85 1.92
CA SER A 556 16.91 -26.13 0.64
C SER A 556 16.69 -24.99 -0.36
N PRO A 557 17.45 -24.89 -1.45
CA PRO A 557 17.22 -23.88 -2.48
C PRO A 557 15.80 -23.90 -3.08
N ALA A 558 15.14 -25.04 -3.07
CA ALA A 558 13.81 -25.22 -3.65
C ALA A 558 12.66 -25.07 -2.62
N LEU A 559 12.94 -24.89 -1.33
CA LEU A 559 11.89 -24.86 -0.30
C LEU A 559 12.11 -23.68 0.65
N MET A 560 11.08 -22.84 0.78
CA MET A 560 11.02 -21.76 1.76
C MET A 560 9.75 -21.89 2.60
N LEU A 561 9.89 -21.70 3.91
CA LEU A 561 8.80 -21.59 4.86
C LEU A 561 8.90 -20.24 5.55
N ASP A 562 7.79 -19.53 5.65
CA ASP A 562 7.70 -18.28 6.38
C ASP A 562 6.50 -18.29 7.32
N SER A 563 6.64 -17.61 8.44
CA SER A 563 5.57 -17.44 9.42
C SER A 563 5.76 -16.12 10.16
N GLU A 564 4.71 -15.33 10.20
CA GLU A 564 4.66 -14.01 10.81
C GLU A 564 3.47 -13.96 11.76
N PHE A 565 3.71 -13.60 13.00
CA PHE A 565 2.72 -13.61 14.05
C PHE A 565 2.78 -12.28 14.80
N THR A 566 1.63 -11.61 14.93
CA THR A 566 1.53 -10.34 15.67
C THR A 566 0.40 -10.43 16.69
N VAL A 567 0.72 -10.09 17.93
CA VAL A 567 -0.26 -9.84 19.00
C VAL A 567 -0.21 -8.37 19.34
N SER A 568 -1.37 -7.71 19.40
CA SER A 568 -1.48 -6.29 19.71
C SER A 568 -2.64 -6.01 20.66
N HIS A 569 -2.47 -4.98 21.45
CA HIS A 569 -3.51 -4.38 22.27
C HIS A 569 -3.54 -2.88 22.02
N ALA A 570 -4.75 -2.32 21.90
CA ALA A 570 -4.96 -0.89 21.77
C ALA A 570 -6.11 -0.44 22.69
N ALA A 571 -5.95 0.71 23.30
CA ALA A 571 -6.98 1.34 24.10
C ALA A 571 -6.85 2.86 24.01
N PHE A 572 -7.97 3.54 24.08
CA PHE A 572 -8.03 4.99 24.31
C PHE A 572 -7.53 5.36 25.71
N SER A 573 -7.26 6.64 25.95
CA SER A 573 -6.76 7.13 27.23
C SER A 573 -7.73 6.94 28.40
N ASP A 574 -9.02 6.85 28.14
CA ASP A 574 -10.08 6.55 29.11
C ASP A 574 -10.24 5.05 29.40
N GLY A 575 -9.53 4.19 28.65
CA GLY A 575 -9.55 2.74 28.80
C GLY A 575 -10.56 2.02 27.91
N SER A 576 -11.34 2.74 27.08
CA SER A 576 -12.23 2.13 26.09
C SER A 576 -11.43 1.47 24.94
N ASP A 577 -12.05 0.52 24.26
CA ASP A 577 -11.43 -0.16 23.11
C ASP A 577 -11.33 0.80 21.91
N VAL A 578 -10.23 0.71 21.17
CA VAL A 578 -10.14 1.38 19.85
C VAL A 578 -10.82 0.49 18.81
N PRO A 579 -11.90 0.98 18.15
CA PRO A 579 -12.62 0.19 17.15
C PRO A 579 -11.72 -0.30 16.02
N ASN A 580 -12.03 -1.47 15.48
CA ASN A 580 -11.29 -2.14 14.41
C ASN A 580 -9.83 -2.51 14.72
N THR A 581 -9.36 -2.41 15.95
CA THR A 581 -8.04 -2.91 16.34
C THR A 581 -7.98 -4.43 16.25
N VAL A 582 -7.07 -4.96 15.42
CA VAL A 582 -6.88 -6.41 15.26
C VAL A 582 -5.94 -6.94 16.35
N PRO A 583 -6.43 -7.75 17.31
CA PRO A 583 -5.62 -8.16 18.45
C PRO A 583 -4.61 -9.27 18.11
N LEU A 584 -4.82 -10.02 17.03
CA LEU A 584 -3.93 -11.09 16.58
C LEU A 584 -4.03 -11.25 15.08
N THR A 585 -2.87 -11.24 14.42
CA THR A 585 -2.71 -11.60 13.00
C THR A 585 -1.70 -12.73 12.86
N TRP A 586 -1.92 -13.60 11.89
CA TRP A 586 -0.97 -14.60 11.45
C TRP A 586 -0.96 -14.67 9.93
N ASN A 587 0.23 -14.47 9.36
CA ASN A 587 0.52 -14.70 7.96
C ASN A 587 1.61 -15.75 7.87
N GLY A 588 1.52 -16.65 6.90
CA GLY A 588 2.56 -17.64 6.72
C GLY A 588 2.35 -18.46 5.47
N GLY A 589 3.39 -19.19 5.11
CA GLY A 589 3.29 -20.02 3.93
C GLY A 589 4.47 -20.93 3.68
N VAL A 590 4.28 -21.68 2.60
CA VAL A 590 5.28 -22.59 2.04
C VAL A 590 5.41 -22.28 0.56
N THR A 591 6.62 -22.09 0.10
CA THR A 591 6.95 -21.91 -1.32
C THR A 591 7.91 -23.01 -1.74
N PHE A 592 7.58 -23.74 -2.80
CA PHE A 592 8.38 -24.81 -3.37
C PHE A 592 8.67 -24.52 -4.84
N GLY A 593 9.86 -24.87 -5.30
CA GLY A 593 10.29 -24.82 -6.68
C GLY A 593 11.34 -23.75 -6.93
N SER A 594 12.29 -24.06 -7.78
CA SER A 594 13.35 -23.18 -8.25
C SER A 594 13.65 -23.51 -9.71
N GLY A 595 13.78 -22.50 -10.55
CA GLY A 595 14.11 -22.70 -11.97
C GLY A 595 13.03 -23.44 -12.77
N ASP A 596 13.48 -24.24 -13.75
CA ASP A 596 12.62 -25.08 -14.58
C ASP A 596 12.02 -26.23 -13.76
N GLY A 597 10.76 -26.56 -13.98
CA GLY A 597 10.06 -27.64 -13.34
C GLY A 597 8.79 -27.23 -12.61
N PHE A 598 8.34 -28.06 -11.69
CA PHE A 598 7.17 -27.77 -10.85
C PHE A 598 7.50 -26.74 -9.78
N PHE A 599 6.56 -25.84 -9.56
CA PHE A 599 6.57 -24.92 -8.43
C PHE A 599 5.19 -24.86 -7.76
N ALA A 600 5.17 -24.53 -6.47
CA ALA A 600 3.94 -24.34 -5.72
C ALA A 600 4.13 -23.34 -4.59
N SER A 601 3.07 -22.64 -4.23
CA SER A 601 3.02 -21.77 -3.06
C SER A 601 1.69 -21.95 -2.35
N LEU A 602 1.73 -22.02 -1.03
CA LEU A 602 0.54 -22.05 -0.17
C LEU A 602 0.68 -20.91 0.83
N ARG A 603 -0.33 -20.03 0.90
CA ARG A 603 -0.33 -18.83 1.73
C ARG A 603 -1.56 -18.80 2.61
N ALA A 604 -1.36 -18.62 3.90
CA ALA A 604 -2.41 -18.44 4.88
C ALA A 604 -2.38 -17.02 5.44
N ARG A 605 -3.57 -16.43 5.62
CA ARG A 605 -3.80 -15.16 6.31
C ARG A 605 -4.91 -15.37 7.32
N ALA A 606 -4.65 -15.06 8.58
CA ALA A 606 -5.65 -15.13 9.63
C ALA A 606 -5.62 -13.88 10.52
N PHE A 607 -6.79 -13.44 10.94
CA PHE A 607 -6.92 -12.43 12.00
C PHE A 607 -8.06 -12.79 12.96
N ALA A 608 -7.86 -12.42 14.22
CA ALA A 608 -8.81 -12.71 15.28
C ALA A 608 -10.00 -11.75 15.27
N ARG A 609 -10.99 -12.06 16.09
CA ARG A 609 -12.11 -11.16 16.40
C ARG A 609 -11.57 -9.84 16.95
N ARG A 610 -12.12 -8.72 16.45
CA ARG A 610 -11.77 -7.37 16.89
C ARG A 610 -13.00 -6.60 17.37
N PRO A 611 -12.84 -5.63 18.30
CA PRO A 611 -13.94 -4.74 18.70
C PRO A 611 -14.39 -3.91 17.47
N LEU A 612 -15.69 -3.72 17.32
CA LEU A 612 -16.29 -2.90 16.27
C LEU A 612 -16.81 -1.56 16.80
N GLU A 613 -16.78 -1.39 18.12
CA GLU A 613 -17.22 -0.20 18.84
C GLU A 613 -16.41 -0.06 20.14
N GLU A 614 -16.43 1.13 20.75
CA GLU A 614 -15.59 1.48 21.90
C GLU A 614 -15.88 0.67 23.17
N SER A 615 -17.11 0.19 23.36
CA SER A 615 -17.45 -0.62 24.53
C SER A 615 -16.90 -2.05 24.45
N GLY A 616 -16.41 -2.49 23.28
CA GLY A 616 -15.90 -3.82 23.02
C GLY A 616 -16.93 -4.95 23.10
N ARG A 617 -18.23 -4.65 23.24
CA ARG A 617 -19.31 -5.65 23.33
C ARG A 617 -19.60 -6.28 21.98
N VAL A 618 -19.61 -5.47 20.92
CA VAL A 618 -19.80 -5.96 19.56
C VAL A 618 -18.44 -6.24 18.94
N LYS A 619 -18.24 -7.49 18.49
CA LYS A 619 -16.99 -7.93 17.86
C LYS A 619 -17.25 -8.53 16.49
N SER A 620 -16.28 -8.37 15.60
CA SER A 620 -16.27 -9.03 14.30
C SER A 620 -16.17 -10.55 14.43
N ARG A 621 -16.32 -11.25 13.31
CA ARG A 621 -15.88 -12.65 13.19
C ARG A 621 -14.37 -12.69 12.97
N ALA A 622 -13.75 -13.84 13.29
CA ALA A 622 -12.39 -14.14 12.88
C ALA A 622 -12.39 -14.56 11.39
N SER A 623 -11.29 -14.29 10.70
CA SER A 623 -11.10 -14.69 9.30
C SER A 623 -9.88 -15.57 9.14
N LEU A 624 -9.97 -16.57 8.24
CA LEU A 624 -8.85 -17.42 7.81
C LEU A 624 -8.97 -17.68 6.31
N LEU A 625 -8.06 -17.11 5.54
CA LEU A 625 -7.96 -17.37 4.11
C LEU A 625 -6.73 -18.23 3.82
N LEU A 626 -6.88 -19.17 2.91
CA LEU A 626 -5.79 -19.99 2.40
C LEU A 626 -5.80 -19.87 0.87
N ASN A 627 -4.70 -19.36 0.32
CA ASN A 627 -4.51 -19.21 -1.12
C ASN A 627 -3.40 -20.16 -1.59
N ALA A 628 -3.55 -20.72 -2.77
CA ALA A 628 -2.57 -21.63 -3.36
C ALA A 628 -2.24 -21.18 -4.80
N ARG A 629 -1.00 -21.36 -5.17
CA ARG A 629 -0.50 -21.26 -6.56
C ARG A 629 0.31 -22.51 -6.85
N ALA A 630 0.12 -23.11 -8.02
CA ALA A 630 0.93 -24.21 -8.49
C ALA A 630 1.13 -24.09 -10.01
N GLY A 631 2.26 -24.56 -10.51
CA GLY A 631 2.53 -24.46 -11.93
C GLY A 631 3.75 -25.25 -12.37
N PHE A 632 4.06 -25.06 -13.64
CA PHE A 632 5.19 -25.70 -14.29
C PHE A 632 5.90 -24.68 -15.20
N ARG A 633 7.22 -24.57 -15.03
CA ARG A 633 8.12 -23.77 -15.88
C ARG A 633 8.93 -24.66 -16.77
N ARG A 634 9.04 -24.31 -18.01
CA ARG A 634 9.93 -24.97 -18.94
C ARG A 634 10.47 -23.99 -19.97
N LYS A 635 11.78 -23.74 -19.91
CA LYS A 635 12.44 -22.75 -20.77
C LYS A 635 11.73 -21.39 -20.64
N SER A 636 11.15 -20.90 -21.74
CA SER A 636 10.48 -19.61 -21.84
C SER A 636 8.98 -19.65 -21.56
N TRP A 637 8.43 -20.73 -21.02
CA TRP A 637 7.01 -20.87 -20.75
C TRP A 637 6.72 -21.20 -19.28
N GLU A 638 5.73 -20.56 -18.73
CA GLU A 638 5.14 -20.89 -17.43
C GLU A 638 3.63 -21.06 -17.57
N LEU A 639 3.13 -22.17 -17.07
CA LEU A 639 1.70 -22.39 -16.85
C LEU A 639 1.45 -22.45 -15.34
N ALA A 640 0.58 -21.60 -14.84
CA ALA A 640 0.24 -21.54 -13.42
C ALA A 640 -1.26 -21.60 -13.20
N VAL A 641 -1.66 -22.17 -12.07
CA VAL A 641 -3.02 -22.16 -11.55
C VAL A 641 -3.00 -21.56 -10.16
N ASP A 642 -3.81 -20.53 -9.94
CA ASP A 642 -4.09 -19.97 -8.63
C ASP A 642 -5.44 -20.49 -8.13
N CYS A 643 -5.52 -20.80 -6.85
CA CYS A 643 -6.76 -21.04 -6.14
C CYS A 643 -6.83 -20.09 -4.93
N LEU A 644 -7.68 -19.09 -5.01
CA LEU A 644 -7.95 -18.17 -3.90
C LEU A 644 -9.06 -18.76 -3.03
N ASN A 645 -8.98 -18.50 -1.71
CA ASN A 645 -9.88 -19.07 -0.71
C ASN A 645 -10.04 -20.58 -0.89
N LEU A 646 -8.92 -21.32 -0.92
CA LEU A 646 -8.87 -22.78 -1.15
C LEU A 646 -9.83 -23.57 -0.25
N LEU A 647 -10.02 -23.14 1.00
CA LEU A 647 -10.91 -23.78 1.96
C LEU A 647 -12.40 -23.52 1.68
N GLY A 648 -12.73 -22.58 0.78
CA GLY A 648 -14.11 -22.19 0.47
C GLY A 648 -14.86 -21.62 1.67
N ARG A 649 -14.16 -20.87 2.53
CA ARG A 649 -14.76 -20.30 3.74
C ARG A 649 -15.64 -19.11 3.38
N ASN A 650 -16.75 -18.98 4.11
CA ASN A 650 -17.68 -17.84 4.02
C ASN A 650 -17.35 -16.80 5.11
N ASP A 651 -16.10 -16.36 5.18
CA ASP A 651 -15.65 -15.34 6.11
C ASP A 651 -16.04 -13.93 5.58
N ASN A 652 -15.92 -12.91 6.40
CA ASN A 652 -16.05 -11.52 6.00
C ASN A 652 -14.64 -10.94 5.84
N ASP A 653 -14.44 -10.19 4.78
CA ASP A 653 -13.18 -9.48 4.54
C ASP A 653 -13.07 -8.32 5.53
N ILE A 654 -14.19 -7.62 5.76
CA ILE A 654 -14.31 -6.60 6.80
C ILE A 654 -15.71 -6.55 7.40
N GLU A 655 -15.81 -6.08 8.64
CA GLU A 655 -17.06 -5.82 9.35
C GLU A 655 -16.97 -4.49 10.08
N TYR A 656 -18.10 -3.77 10.13
CA TYR A 656 -18.32 -2.54 10.87
C TYR A 656 -19.58 -2.65 11.73
N PHE A 657 -19.77 -1.74 12.66
CA PHE A 657 -20.98 -1.63 13.46
C PHE A 657 -21.42 -0.16 13.53
N TYR A 658 -22.54 0.14 12.91
CA TYR A 658 -23.12 1.48 12.87
C TYR A 658 -24.62 1.42 12.59
N ASP A 659 -25.29 2.57 12.69
CA ASP A 659 -26.69 2.72 12.40
C ASP A 659 -26.95 2.81 10.89
N SER A 660 -27.93 2.06 10.42
CA SER A 660 -28.43 2.16 9.07
C SER A 660 -29.95 1.93 9.06
N ARG A 661 -30.59 2.27 7.97
CA ARG A 661 -32.03 2.07 7.80
C ARG A 661 -32.32 1.48 6.42
N LEU A 662 -33.07 0.38 6.38
CA LEU A 662 -33.59 -0.16 5.13
C LEU A 662 -34.90 0.55 4.75
N ALA A 663 -35.25 0.56 3.47
CA ALA A 663 -36.47 1.24 2.96
C ALA A 663 -37.75 0.82 3.68
N SER A 664 -37.85 -0.43 4.13
CA SER A 664 -39.03 -0.97 4.84
C SER A 664 -39.01 -0.72 6.35
N GLU A 665 -37.93 -0.20 6.91
CA GLU A 665 -37.80 -0.02 8.38
C GLU A 665 -38.36 1.32 8.81
N PRO A 666 -39.10 1.37 9.96
CA PRO A 666 -39.67 2.62 10.45
C PRO A 666 -38.63 3.51 11.14
N THR A 667 -37.57 2.92 11.71
CA THR A 667 -36.54 3.61 12.49
C THR A 667 -35.16 3.08 12.15
N PRO A 668 -34.09 3.84 12.43
CA PRO A 668 -32.70 3.36 12.36
C PRO A 668 -32.46 2.10 13.20
N VAL A 669 -31.53 1.26 12.76
CA VAL A 669 -31.13 0.02 13.44
C VAL A 669 -29.62 -0.07 13.47
N SER A 670 -29.04 -0.16 14.67
CA SER A 670 -27.61 -0.47 14.85
C SER A 670 -27.37 -1.95 14.51
N ASP A 671 -26.49 -2.24 13.56
CA ASP A 671 -26.23 -3.60 13.11
C ASP A 671 -24.76 -3.75 12.63
N ARG A 672 -24.33 -5.00 12.51
CA ARG A 672 -23.08 -5.30 11.79
C ARG A 672 -23.30 -5.19 10.29
N HIS A 673 -22.41 -4.45 9.66
CA HIS A 673 -22.34 -4.31 8.21
C HIS A 673 -21.12 -5.07 7.72
N ILE A 674 -21.30 -5.92 6.73
CA ILE A 674 -20.28 -6.85 6.27
C ILE A 674 -19.96 -6.63 4.79
N HIS A 675 -18.69 -6.77 4.44
CA HIS A 675 -18.25 -7.05 3.09
C HIS A 675 -17.69 -8.48 3.08
N PRO A 676 -18.28 -9.42 2.31
CA PRO A 676 -17.86 -10.81 2.32
C PRO A 676 -16.52 -11.01 1.61
N THR A 677 -15.74 -12.01 2.05
CA THR A 677 -14.64 -12.52 1.23
C THR A 677 -15.19 -13.19 -0.02
N GLU A 678 -14.44 -13.13 -1.11
CA GLU A 678 -14.78 -13.87 -2.32
C GLU A 678 -14.79 -15.38 -2.04
N PRO A 679 -15.70 -16.13 -2.69
CA PRO A 679 -15.72 -17.58 -2.61
C PRO A 679 -14.44 -18.17 -3.21
N ARG A 680 -14.26 -19.50 -3.08
CA ARG A 680 -13.15 -20.16 -3.75
C ARG A 680 -13.17 -19.86 -5.24
N MET A 681 -12.01 -19.42 -5.77
CA MET A 681 -11.87 -18.93 -7.14
C MET A 681 -10.61 -19.53 -7.77
N PHE A 682 -10.73 -20.03 -8.99
CA PHE A 682 -9.60 -20.51 -9.78
C PHE A 682 -9.24 -19.54 -10.91
N ARG A 683 -7.92 -19.40 -11.13
CA ARG A 683 -7.36 -18.66 -12.26
C ARG A 683 -6.26 -19.49 -12.90
N VAL A 684 -6.16 -19.42 -14.22
CA VAL A 684 -5.09 -20.05 -15.00
C VAL A 684 -4.32 -18.95 -15.71
N SER A 685 -3.00 -19.00 -15.62
CA SER A 685 -2.10 -18.04 -16.27
C SER A 685 -1.11 -18.76 -17.19
N LEU A 686 -0.94 -18.25 -18.39
CA LEU A 686 0.09 -18.66 -19.33
C LEU A 686 1.03 -17.49 -19.55
N THR A 687 2.30 -17.67 -19.21
CA THR A 687 3.34 -16.65 -19.39
C THR A 687 4.43 -17.17 -20.34
N ARG A 688 4.85 -16.31 -21.24
CA ARG A 688 6.01 -16.50 -22.10
C ARG A 688 7.06 -15.43 -21.79
N THR A 689 8.31 -15.87 -21.68
CA THR A 689 9.48 -14.99 -21.59
C THR A 689 10.36 -15.16 -22.84
N TRP A 690 11.17 -14.14 -23.24
CA TRP A 690 12.10 -14.20 -24.39
C TRP A 690 13.36 -13.38 -24.19
#